data_94cf1bbf86b2f08835962d3a940ba546
#
_entry.id   94cf1bbf86b2f08835962d3a940ba546
#
_cell.length_a   1.000
_cell.length_b   1.000
_cell.length_c   1.000
_cell.angle_alpha   90.00
_cell.angle_beta   90.00
_cell.angle_gamma   90.00
#
_symmetry.space_group_name_H-M   'P 1'
#
loop_
_entity.id
_entity.type
_entity.pdbx_description
1 polymer ?
#
loop_
_entity_poly.entity_id
_entity_poly.type
_entity_poly.pdbx_seq_one_letter_code
_entity_poly.pdbx_strand_id
1 'polypeptide(L)'
;MKRRIALALIAVLLVSLCGCGKKEEVPELLYPMETANAVCVVKKAPFTMVQSTGGYVVPECVDMKFDFDTSAYKVGVELGDHVTEGQLLMELNPELEDTIKRLELLLVREQTEYDYDYEQFSKQMKNLRNFANMLGGSYDGRMMKLQMQEMQLNFDKSHADLQKKIEKDREELAKLKLEAGDAKVYAPCTGTVVYINVREDGDEIREGKTFLTIAKDNTKLLACSYVSKKDYDSFTEVKAKIGEDVYDVEYIPYTEEEVYNLERTGNRFDSYFSTDLKDSVNIGDYVQFVFTKTSEEPVISVPTAAITKYGTQASVMIVREGYMESREVTLGEVGLNDTEILHGLSEGEVVYVAKNLARYGIQYETKKATYGTFSENIGCTGGRKFALEVEPFKNPVPGKISEINVEGISDIVVKKGDPIFTVSAEIGRANQEQAKLDLRKYNDEYEEKCDEIKKQIEELEKKMKKMSKSSLEYALAELDRNDFNAQLEELAKQAEEDIAELEKRIENFEAWNEQTVVLYADRDCVISSISKYKVGSQIAEGEVLFEMYDLDSFCISIDRPSDDNRLRYGQSVMLNSAVGGEDVMLPARIISAPNVRPNDATDKNVIYVALENPEDYVKTGPTGVVYYDEFGVSDCLIVDESAVYHDPKQTTQTKPQTQNQNQGFGGWGQMNPQEEEYEEAESFTFDSEEHELSKGKAFVWVYDEEGCAVKRYVRVLRVAKGKCWIVDGLSDRDTILLH
;
A
#
# COMPACT_ATOMS: atom_id res chain seq x y z
N MET A 1 -2.22 -50.48 -34.19
CA MET A 1 -2.82 -49.27 -33.58
C MET A 1 -1.78 -48.31 -32.98
N LYS A 2 -0.91 -48.77 -32.04
CA LYS A 2 0.07 -47.89 -31.36
C LYS A 2 1.04 -47.12 -32.27
N ARG A 3 1.51 -47.70 -33.40
CA ARG A 3 2.40 -46.98 -34.36
C ARG A 3 1.69 -45.91 -35.20
N ARG A 4 0.39 -46.00 -35.41
CA ARG A 4 -0.39 -44.96 -36.14
C ARG A 4 -0.74 -43.78 -35.23
N ILE A 5 -0.91 -44.03 -33.94
CA ILE A 5 -1.14 -42.97 -32.97
C ILE A 5 0.16 -42.18 -32.67
N ALA A 6 1.30 -42.86 -32.64
CA ALA A 6 2.61 -42.18 -32.48
C ALA A 6 2.95 -41.28 -33.70
N LEU A 7 2.62 -41.75 -34.93
CA LEU A 7 2.82 -40.91 -36.14
C LEU A 7 1.88 -39.71 -36.19
N ALA A 8 0.65 -39.85 -35.74
CA ALA A 8 -0.31 -38.77 -35.63
C ALA A 8 0.11 -37.71 -34.59
N LEU A 9 0.64 -38.16 -33.42
CA LEU A 9 1.19 -37.28 -32.37
C LEU A 9 2.46 -36.54 -32.84
N ILE A 10 3.34 -37.19 -33.59
CA ILE A 10 4.52 -36.56 -34.19
C ILE A 10 4.11 -35.53 -35.27
N ALA A 11 3.10 -35.82 -36.09
CA ALA A 11 2.58 -34.86 -37.04
C ALA A 11 1.93 -33.64 -36.39
N VAL A 12 1.21 -33.80 -35.28
CA VAL A 12 0.64 -32.67 -34.49
C VAL A 12 1.74 -31.86 -33.83
N LEU A 13 2.82 -32.51 -33.30
CA LEU A 13 3.95 -31.82 -32.75
C LEU A 13 4.79 -31.06 -33.78
N LEU A 14 4.89 -31.58 -35.02
CA LEU A 14 5.59 -30.90 -36.12
C LEU A 14 4.80 -29.69 -36.66
N VAL A 15 3.46 -29.73 -36.60
CA VAL A 15 2.61 -28.60 -36.96
C VAL A 15 2.65 -27.50 -35.90
N SER A 16 2.82 -27.85 -34.62
CA SER A 16 2.98 -26.86 -33.54
C SER A 16 4.39 -26.23 -33.47
N LEU A 17 5.39 -26.81 -34.15
CA LEU A 17 6.73 -26.24 -34.27
C LEU A 17 6.93 -25.37 -35.51
N CYS A 18 5.98 -25.37 -36.45
CA CYS A 18 5.89 -24.41 -37.56
C CYS A 18 5.10 -23.15 -37.14
N GLY A 19 5.30 -22.68 -35.94
CA GLY A 19 5.03 -21.30 -35.60
C GLY A 19 6.08 -20.44 -36.28
N CYS A 20 5.87 -20.15 -37.58
CA CYS A 20 6.48 -18.99 -38.19
C CYS A 20 6.08 -17.80 -37.35
N GLY A 21 7.03 -17.29 -36.52
CA GLY A 21 6.94 -15.93 -36.06
C GLY A 21 6.74 -15.10 -37.34
N LYS A 22 5.52 -14.63 -37.54
CA LYS A 22 5.28 -13.56 -38.50
C LYS A 22 6.25 -12.47 -38.03
N LYS A 23 7.28 -12.18 -38.85
CA LYS A 23 7.90 -10.86 -38.76
C LYS A 23 6.68 -9.92 -38.88
N GLU A 24 6.46 -9.09 -37.87
CA GLU A 24 5.57 -7.95 -37.99
C GLU A 24 6.20 -7.08 -39.09
N GLU A 25 5.84 -7.34 -40.35
CA GLU A 25 6.14 -6.44 -41.46
C GLU A 25 5.21 -5.26 -41.25
N VAL A 26 5.79 -4.06 -41.28
CA VAL A 26 4.99 -2.81 -41.30
C VAL A 26 3.99 -2.97 -42.45
N PRO A 27 2.67 -2.92 -42.17
CA PRO A 27 1.69 -3.07 -43.22
C PRO A 27 1.93 -2.01 -44.32
N GLU A 28 2.10 -2.43 -45.54
CA GLU A 28 2.19 -1.52 -46.67
C GLU A 28 0.77 -1.07 -47.05
N LEU A 29 0.64 0.19 -47.44
CA LEU A 29 -0.62 0.66 -48.03
C LEU A 29 -0.97 -0.21 -49.22
N LEU A 30 -2.27 -0.51 -49.42
CA LEU A 30 -2.77 -1.30 -50.55
C LEU A 30 -2.25 -0.80 -51.89
N TYR A 31 -1.97 0.49 -51.97
CA TYR A 31 -1.37 1.16 -53.12
C TYR A 31 -0.08 1.86 -52.69
N PRO A 32 1.11 1.32 -53.06
CA PRO A 32 2.38 1.94 -52.72
C PRO A 32 2.47 3.37 -53.28
N MET A 33 2.91 4.28 -52.43
CA MET A 33 3.08 5.69 -52.82
C MET A 33 4.48 5.93 -53.40
N GLU A 34 4.54 6.86 -54.35
CA GLU A 34 5.81 7.33 -54.89
C GLU A 34 6.40 8.38 -53.92
N THR A 35 7.71 8.31 -53.71
CA THR A 35 8.40 9.32 -52.92
C THR A 35 8.49 10.63 -53.70
N ALA A 36 8.00 11.71 -53.12
CA ALA A 36 8.15 13.06 -53.68
C ALA A 36 9.24 13.84 -52.95
N ASN A 37 9.91 14.68 -53.70
CA ASN A 37 10.81 15.63 -53.12
C ASN A 37 10.00 16.81 -52.56
N ALA A 38 10.04 17.03 -51.29
CA ALA A 38 9.45 18.17 -50.66
C ALA A 38 10.53 19.00 -49.96
N VAL A 39 10.23 20.24 -49.65
CA VAL A 39 11.13 21.14 -48.97
C VAL A 39 10.42 21.78 -47.79
N CYS A 40 11.17 22.03 -46.75
CA CYS A 40 10.72 22.78 -45.55
C CYS A 40 11.57 24.05 -45.45
N VAL A 41 10.92 25.20 -45.28
CA VAL A 41 11.61 26.46 -44.98
C VAL A 41 11.85 26.52 -43.49
N VAL A 42 13.09 26.65 -43.08
CA VAL A 42 13.50 26.74 -41.71
C VAL A 42 12.96 28.03 -41.08
N LYS A 43 12.21 27.91 -40.00
CA LYS A 43 11.63 29.05 -39.24
C LYS A 43 12.03 28.96 -37.79
N LYS A 44 12.09 30.09 -37.15
CA LYS A 44 12.15 30.19 -35.68
C LYS A 44 10.74 30.21 -35.14
N ALA A 45 10.43 29.27 -34.24
CA ALA A 45 9.15 29.17 -33.56
C ALA A 45 9.34 28.60 -32.15
N PRO A 46 8.41 28.80 -31.22
CA PRO A 46 8.41 28.05 -29.97
C PRO A 46 8.35 26.55 -30.26
N PHE A 47 9.21 25.79 -29.62
CA PHE A 47 9.27 24.34 -29.76
C PHE A 47 8.53 23.71 -28.60
N THR A 48 7.49 22.93 -28.87
CA THR A 48 6.64 22.32 -27.85
C THR A 48 6.71 20.82 -27.94
N MET A 49 6.97 20.18 -26.81
CA MET A 49 6.89 18.75 -26.62
C MET A 49 5.73 18.44 -25.68
N VAL A 50 4.94 17.45 -26.02
CA VAL A 50 3.83 16.98 -25.19
C VAL A 50 4.06 15.51 -24.86
N GLN A 51 3.94 15.18 -23.59
CA GLN A 51 3.99 13.82 -23.07
C GLN A 51 2.73 13.56 -22.26
N SER A 52 2.29 12.32 -22.17
CA SER A 52 1.06 11.99 -21.46
C SER A 52 1.19 10.66 -20.75
N THR A 53 0.67 10.61 -19.54
CA THR A 53 0.57 9.37 -18.76
C THR A 53 -0.80 9.23 -18.12
N GLY A 54 -1.20 7.99 -17.87
CA GLY A 54 -2.41 7.67 -17.14
C GLY A 54 -2.19 7.78 -15.61
N GLY A 55 -3.27 8.11 -14.93
CA GLY A 55 -3.30 8.17 -13.48
C GLY A 55 -4.72 7.98 -12.95
N TYR A 56 -4.90 8.20 -11.65
CA TYR A 56 -6.17 7.99 -10.99
C TYR A 56 -6.38 9.00 -9.87
N VAL A 57 -7.65 9.23 -9.52
CA VAL A 57 -8.03 9.95 -8.30
C VAL A 57 -7.87 8.99 -7.13
N VAL A 58 -7.10 9.39 -6.13
CA VAL A 58 -6.81 8.58 -4.93
C VAL A 58 -7.12 9.37 -3.67
N PRO A 59 -7.44 8.72 -2.54
CA PRO A 59 -7.52 9.41 -1.25
C PRO A 59 -6.13 9.69 -0.69
N GLU A 60 -6.03 10.61 0.25
CA GLU A 60 -4.87 10.71 1.13
C GLU A 60 -4.91 9.53 2.12
N CYS A 61 -3.82 8.79 2.24
CA CYS A 61 -3.71 7.64 3.13
C CYS A 61 -2.83 7.97 4.34
N VAL A 62 -3.21 7.46 5.52
CA VAL A 62 -2.44 7.56 6.75
C VAL A 62 -1.99 6.18 7.17
N ASP A 63 -0.68 5.94 7.13
CA ASP A 63 -0.06 4.73 7.60
C ASP A 63 0.18 4.78 9.10
N MET A 64 -0.25 3.75 9.81
CA MET A 64 -0.02 3.59 11.24
C MET A 64 1.11 2.59 11.48
N LYS A 65 2.12 3.02 12.24
CA LYS A 65 3.34 2.26 12.56
C LYS A 65 3.69 2.47 14.03
N PHE A 66 4.39 1.50 14.62
CA PHE A 66 5.04 1.68 15.90
C PHE A 66 6.56 1.74 15.72
N ASP A 67 7.23 2.49 16.58
CA ASP A 67 8.69 2.54 16.63
C ASP A 67 9.30 1.40 17.48
N PHE A 68 8.56 0.31 17.67
CA PHE A 68 8.88 -0.80 18.58
C PHE A 68 8.09 -2.05 18.18
N ASP A 69 8.58 -3.21 18.62
CA ASP A 69 7.88 -4.49 18.44
C ASP A 69 6.78 -4.63 19.50
N THR A 70 5.59 -4.98 19.09
CA THR A 70 4.43 -5.22 19.97
C THR A 70 3.54 -6.34 19.40
N SER A 71 2.45 -6.66 20.08
CA SER A 71 1.44 -7.58 19.58
C SER A 71 0.04 -7.04 19.82
N ALA A 72 -0.88 -7.36 18.90
CA ALA A 72 -2.29 -7.06 19.06
C ALA A 72 -2.90 -7.99 20.12
N TYR A 73 -3.77 -7.44 20.98
CA TYR A 73 -4.51 -8.23 21.94
C TYR A 73 -5.98 -8.37 21.54
N LYS A 74 -6.56 -7.31 21.01
CA LYS A 74 -7.94 -7.29 20.56
C LYS A 74 -8.05 -6.35 19.37
N VAL A 75 -8.37 -6.90 18.22
CA VAL A 75 -8.57 -6.13 16.99
C VAL A 75 -10.06 -5.85 16.81
N GLY A 76 -10.45 -4.58 16.71
CA GLY A 76 -11.84 -4.15 16.64
C GLY A 76 -12.24 -3.55 15.29
N VAL A 77 -11.42 -3.74 14.26
CA VAL A 77 -11.68 -3.22 12.90
C VAL A 77 -11.20 -4.18 11.83
N GLU A 78 -11.88 -4.15 10.69
CA GLU A 78 -11.59 -4.98 9.54
C GLU A 78 -11.25 -4.14 8.30
N LEU A 79 -10.78 -4.84 7.27
CA LEU A 79 -10.55 -4.25 5.97
C LEU A 79 -11.87 -3.78 5.34
N GLY A 80 -11.96 -2.51 4.98
CA GLY A 80 -13.16 -1.91 4.42
C GLY A 80 -14.02 -1.16 5.43
N ASP A 81 -13.75 -1.30 6.73
CA ASP A 81 -14.48 -0.58 7.77
C ASP A 81 -14.30 0.92 7.67
N HIS A 82 -15.40 1.64 7.87
CA HIS A 82 -15.40 3.07 8.01
C HIS A 82 -15.22 3.45 9.49
N VAL A 83 -14.14 4.16 9.79
CA VAL A 83 -13.77 4.58 11.13
C VAL A 83 -13.86 6.10 11.29
N THR A 84 -14.16 6.55 12.50
CA THR A 84 -14.18 7.98 12.85
C THR A 84 -12.96 8.35 13.68
N GLU A 85 -12.49 9.59 13.55
CA GLU A 85 -11.38 10.09 14.35
C GLU A 85 -11.62 9.85 15.85
N GLY A 86 -10.64 9.26 16.54
CA GLY A 86 -10.75 8.88 17.95
C GLY A 86 -11.49 7.57 18.23
N GLN A 87 -11.96 6.84 17.21
CA GLN A 87 -12.51 5.49 17.39
C GLN A 87 -11.43 4.50 17.80
N LEU A 88 -11.73 3.61 18.75
CA LEU A 88 -10.83 2.53 19.14
C LEU A 88 -10.70 1.53 18.00
N LEU A 89 -9.48 1.25 17.57
CA LEU A 89 -9.15 0.31 16.50
C LEU A 89 -8.70 -1.04 17.02
N MET A 90 -7.85 -1.03 18.04
CA MET A 90 -7.34 -2.24 18.69
C MET A 90 -6.83 -1.95 20.09
N GLU A 91 -6.70 -3.00 20.88
CA GLU A 91 -6.00 -3.01 22.16
C GLU A 91 -4.65 -3.73 21.99
N LEU A 92 -3.62 -3.27 22.68
CA LEU A 92 -2.29 -3.89 22.68
C LEU A 92 -2.15 -4.84 23.87
N ASN A 93 -1.12 -5.69 23.81
CA ASN A 93 -0.88 -6.68 24.86
C ASN A 93 -0.75 -6.02 26.24
N PRO A 94 -1.54 -6.44 27.24
CA PRO A 94 -1.50 -5.88 28.59
C PRO A 94 -0.17 -6.11 29.33
N GLU A 95 0.70 -7.03 28.88
CA GLU A 95 2.05 -7.19 29.46
C GLU A 95 2.91 -5.93 29.37
N LEU A 96 2.63 -5.06 28.40
CA LEU A 96 3.30 -3.76 28.27
C LEU A 96 2.95 -2.84 29.45
N GLU A 97 1.72 -2.90 29.91
CA GLU A 97 1.24 -2.08 31.04
C GLU A 97 2.00 -2.39 32.34
N ASP A 98 2.28 -3.67 32.57
CA ASP A 98 3.09 -4.11 33.70
C ASP A 98 4.54 -3.62 33.59
N THR A 99 5.09 -3.62 32.41
CA THR A 99 6.45 -3.13 32.14
C THR A 99 6.54 -1.62 32.39
N ILE A 100 5.53 -0.87 31.93
CA ILE A 100 5.42 0.58 32.18
C ILE A 100 5.32 0.85 33.67
N LYS A 101 4.41 0.18 34.39
CA LYS A 101 4.26 0.34 35.84
C LYS A 101 5.57 0.08 36.60
N ARG A 102 6.32 -0.98 36.21
CA ARG A 102 7.65 -1.29 36.80
C ARG A 102 8.67 -0.20 36.51
N LEU A 103 8.72 0.31 35.27
CA LEU A 103 9.66 1.35 34.88
C LEU A 103 9.31 2.71 35.52
N GLU A 104 8.01 3.02 35.66
CA GLU A 104 7.54 4.20 36.40
C GLU A 104 7.97 4.14 37.87
N LEU A 105 7.78 2.99 38.54
CA LEU A 105 8.20 2.79 39.92
C LEU A 105 9.72 2.92 40.05
N LEU A 106 10.49 2.34 39.13
CA LEU A 106 11.94 2.46 39.08
C LEU A 106 12.39 3.91 38.95
N LEU A 107 11.82 4.65 38.02
CA LEU A 107 12.10 6.07 37.80
C LEU A 107 11.77 6.94 39.03
N VAL A 108 10.60 6.72 39.65
CA VAL A 108 10.25 7.42 40.89
C VAL A 108 11.26 7.13 42.00
N ARG A 109 11.73 5.89 42.07
CA ARG A 109 12.74 5.46 43.06
C ARG A 109 14.07 6.15 42.83
N GLU A 110 14.59 6.13 41.62
CA GLU A 110 15.85 6.77 41.22
C GLU A 110 15.79 8.29 41.38
N GLN A 111 14.67 8.90 40.98
CA GLN A 111 14.45 10.33 41.18
C GLN A 111 14.39 10.70 42.67
N THR A 112 13.74 9.87 43.47
CA THR A 112 13.66 10.08 44.93
C THR A 112 15.05 10.01 45.57
N GLU A 113 15.90 9.09 45.16
CA GLU A 113 17.29 8.95 45.61
C GLU A 113 18.10 10.20 45.24
N TYR A 114 18.02 10.63 43.96
CA TYR A 114 18.71 11.83 43.50
C TYR A 114 18.22 13.10 44.20
N ASP A 115 16.91 13.28 44.38
CA ASP A 115 16.32 14.45 45.02
C ASP A 115 16.70 14.53 46.50
N TYR A 116 16.76 13.40 47.21
CA TYR A 116 17.22 13.33 48.59
C TYR A 116 18.68 13.78 48.71
N ASP A 117 19.56 13.24 47.90
CA ASP A 117 20.98 13.59 47.91
C ASP A 117 21.21 15.05 47.52
N TYR A 118 20.45 15.54 46.54
CA TYR A 118 20.47 16.94 46.10
C TYR A 118 19.98 17.88 47.23
N GLU A 119 18.97 17.50 47.99
CA GLU A 119 18.48 18.29 49.12
C GLU A 119 19.54 18.41 50.21
N GLN A 120 20.23 17.31 50.55
CA GLN A 120 21.33 17.33 51.54
C GLN A 120 22.48 18.20 51.03
N PHE A 121 22.89 18.03 49.79
CA PHE A 121 23.90 18.84 49.12
C PHE A 121 23.52 20.34 49.10
N SER A 122 22.29 20.66 48.73
CA SER A 122 21.77 22.03 48.67
C SER A 122 21.78 22.72 50.05
N LYS A 123 21.43 21.99 51.14
CA LYS A 123 21.51 22.50 52.52
C LYS A 123 22.94 22.82 52.89
N GLN A 124 23.90 21.94 52.58
CA GLN A 124 25.32 22.17 52.85
C GLN A 124 25.86 23.37 52.03
N MET A 125 25.54 23.46 50.76
CA MET A 125 25.92 24.57 49.88
C MET A 125 25.38 25.91 50.38
N LYS A 126 24.13 25.95 50.83
CA LYS A 126 23.51 27.14 51.41
C LYS A 126 24.25 27.61 52.68
N ASN A 127 24.62 26.70 53.56
CA ASN A 127 25.37 27.01 54.77
C ASN A 127 26.77 27.57 54.43
N LEU A 128 27.50 26.91 53.53
CA LEU A 128 28.81 27.36 53.05
C LEU A 128 28.73 28.74 52.35
N ARG A 129 27.70 28.98 51.57
CA ARG A 129 27.47 30.27 50.89
C ARG A 129 27.22 31.42 51.86
N ASN A 130 26.42 31.17 52.90
CA ASN A 130 26.18 32.13 53.97
C ASN A 130 27.47 32.47 54.69
N PHE A 131 28.29 31.47 55.02
CA PHE A 131 29.56 31.65 55.68
C PHE A 131 30.59 32.35 54.79
N ALA A 132 30.67 32.01 53.52
CA ALA A 132 31.52 32.71 52.54
C ALA A 132 31.15 34.19 52.35
N ASN A 133 29.85 34.52 52.39
CA ASN A 133 29.34 35.87 52.30
C ASN A 133 29.73 36.72 53.55
N MET A 134 29.71 36.10 54.75
CA MET A 134 30.15 36.77 55.98
C MET A 134 31.65 37.09 55.95
N LEU A 135 32.49 36.27 55.32
CA LEU A 135 33.93 36.43 55.20
C LEU A 135 34.32 37.42 54.07
N GLY A 136 33.37 37.77 53.20
CA GLY A 136 33.52 38.75 52.13
C GLY A 136 34.67 38.44 51.18
N GLY A 137 35.47 39.49 50.81
CA GLY A 137 36.62 39.36 49.88
C GLY A 137 37.92 38.87 50.50
N SER A 138 37.93 38.39 51.76
CA SER A 138 39.09 37.84 52.43
C SER A 138 39.66 36.61 51.74
N TYR A 139 40.90 36.23 52.12
CA TYR A 139 41.51 34.99 51.61
C TYR A 139 40.63 33.77 51.93
N ASP A 140 40.13 33.68 53.17
CA ASP A 140 39.26 32.60 53.61
C ASP A 140 37.93 32.57 52.87
N GLY A 141 37.32 33.73 52.54
CA GLY A 141 36.12 33.80 51.74
C GLY A 141 36.32 33.33 50.29
N ARG A 142 37.52 33.57 49.71
CA ARG A 142 37.89 33.04 48.38
C ARG A 142 38.14 31.53 48.40
N MET A 143 38.81 31.01 49.44
CA MET A 143 39.01 29.56 49.63
C MET A 143 37.70 28.85 49.80
N MET A 144 36.76 29.39 50.52
CA MET A 144 35.44 28.81 50.71
C MET A 144 34.62 28.75 49.39
N LYS A 145 34.75 29.76 48.51
CA LYS A 145 34.14 29.71 47.18
C LYS A 145 34.74 28.61 46.32
N LEU A 146 36.07 28.40 46.36
CA LEU A 146 36.71 27.27 45.68
C LEU A 146 36.24 25.92 46.22
N GLN A 147 36.11 25.83 47.51
CA GLN A 147 35.59 24.61 48.16
C GLN A 147 34.15 24.31 47.76
N MET A 148 33.30 25.34 47.60
CA MET A 148 31.96 25.19 47.05
C MET A 148 31.97 24.70 45.61
N GLN A 149 32.90 25.21 44.78
CA GLN A 149 33.03 24.77 43.37
C GLN A 149 33.51 23.30 43.30
N GLU A 150 34.46 22.94 44.11
CA GLU A 150 34.93 21.54 44.22
C GLU A 150 33.81 20.59 44.69
N MET A 151 33.05 21.02 45.66
CA MET A 151 31.92 20.26 46.19
C MET A 151 30.83 20.08 45.14
N GLN A 152 30.52 21.13 44.33
CA GLN A 152 29.60 21.04 43.19
C GLN A 152 30.11 20.05 42.16
N LEU A 153 31.38 20.17 41.76
CA LEU A 153 31.96 19.28 40.77
C LEU A 153 31.96 17.81 41.20
N ASN A 154 32.24 17.57 42.50
CA ASN A 154 32.23 16.23 43.06
C ASN A 154 30.81 15.65 43.11
N PHE A 155 29.80 16.46 43.46
CA PHE A 155 28.40 16.06 43.42
C PHE A 155 27.96 15.70 41.99
N ASP A 156 28.21 16.60 41.04
CA ASP A 156 27.86 16.40 39.62
C ASP A 156 28.53 15.14 39.07
N LYS A 157 29.80 14.90 39.41
CA LYS A 157 30.53 13.71 38.96
C LYS A 157 30.03 12.42 39.61
N SER A 158 29.70 12.43 40.88
CA SER A 158 29.20 11.22 41.59
C SER A 158 27.78 10.83 41.16
N HIS A 159 26.99 11.78 40.69
CA HIS A 159 25.61 11.53 40.25
C HIS A 159 25.41 11.53 38.72
N ALA A 160 26.49 11.71 37.94
CA ALA A 160 26.42 11.76 36.49
C ALA A 160 25.85 10.48 35.87
N ASP A 161 26.20 9.32 36.41
CA ASP A 161 25.74 8.02 35.93
C ASP A 161 24.26 7.81 36.28
N LEU A 162 23.83 8.23 37.50
CA LEU A 162 22.43 8.16 37.92
C LEU A 162 21.56 9.10 37.08
N GLN A 163 22.02 10.33 36.81
CA GLN A 163 21.29 11.27 35.94
C GLN A 163 21.11 10.72 34.51
N LYS A 164 22.18 10.15 33.95
CA LYS A 164 22.09 9.51 32.63
C LYS A 164 21.13 8.33 32.61
N LYS A 165 21.10 7.56 33.69
CA LYS A 165 20.19 6.44 33.81
C LYS A 165 18.74 6.91 33.89
N ILE A 166 18.45 7.90 34.75
CA ILE A 166 17.14 8.53 34.86
C ILE A 166 16.68 9.09 33.51
N GLU A 167 17.57 9.74 32.75
CA GLU A 167 17.25 10.29 31.44
C GLU A 167 16.92 9.20 30.42
N LYS A 168 17.76 8.17 30.36
CA LYS A 168 17.53 7.00 29.52
C LYS A 168 16.23 6.27 29.87
N ASP A 169 15.99 6.03 31.15
CA ASP A 169 14.78 5.33 31.60
C ASP A 169 13.52 6.20 31.39
N ARG A 170 13.64 7.54 31.41
CA ARG A 170 12.56 8.46 30.97
C ARG A 170 12.28 8.38 29.48
N GLU A 171 13.33 8.36 28.66
CA GLU A 171 13.18 8.17 27.21
C GLU A 171 12.51 6.82 26.91
N GLU A 172 12.96 5.78 27.60
CA GLU A 172 12.39 4.44 27.47
C GLU A 172 10.93 4.40 27.96
N LEU A 173 10.61 5.05 29.09
CA LEU A 173 9.24 5.18 29.57
C LEU A 173 8.37 6.00 28.62
N ALA A 174 8.88 7.12 28.09
CA ALA A 174 8.13 7.91 27.11
C ALA A 174 7.85 7.09 25.84
N LYS A 175 8.83 6.32 25.41
CA LYS A 175 8.71 5.37 24.31
C LYS A 175 7.64 4.32 24.64
N LEU A 176 7.74 3.62 25.77
CA LEU A 176 6.77 2.61 26.20
C LEU A 176 5.36 3.19 26.43
N LYS A 177 5.23 4.44 26.90
CA LYS A 177 3.92 5.11 27.05
C LYS A 177 3.32 5.54 25.71
N LEU A 178 4.16 5.95 24.76
CA LEU A 178 3.73 6.15 23.38
C LEU A 178 3.24 4.81 22.77
N GLU A 179 3.98 3.75 23.12
CA GLU A 179 3.70 2.36 22.81
C GLU A 179 2.38 1.89 23.39
N ALA A 180 2.12 2.20 24.60
CA ALA A 180 0.95 1.70 25.30
C ALA A 180 -0.28 2.61 25.16
N GLY A 181 -0.14 3.92 24.92
CA GLY A 181 -1.25 4.87 24.74
C GLY A 181 -2.56 4.49 25.45
N ASP A 182 -2.53 4.09 26.73
CA ASP A 182 -3.55 3.35 27.46
C ASP A 182 -3.76 1.90 26.96
N ALA A 183 -2.73 1.28 26.33
CA ALA A 183 -2.83 0.01 25.62
C ALA A 183 -3.91 -0.02 24.52
N LYS A 184 -4.32 1.14 24.02
CA LYS A 184 -5.39 1.31 23.04
C LYS A 184 -4.93 2.14 21.86
N VAL A 185 -5.24 1.69 20.67
CA VAL A 185 -4.92 2.37 19.42
C VAL A 185 -6.18 2.99 18.85
N TYR A 186 -6.13 4.29 18.62
CA TYR A 186 -7.28 5.06 18.11
C TYR A 186 -7.03 5.53 16.68
N ALA A 187 -8.12 5.71 15.91
CA ALA A 187 -8.07 6.25 14.57
C ALA A 187 -7.57 7.71 14.59
N PRO A 188 -6.49 8.03 13.86
CA PRO A 188 -5.95 9.39 13.79
C PRO A 188 -6.78 10.32 12.90
N CYS A 189 -7.70 9.77 12.10
CA CYS A 189 -8.57 10.51 11.19
C CYS A 189 -9.82 9.69 10.87
N THR A 190 -10.86 10.37 10.34
CA THR A 190 -12.05 9.72 9.80
C THR A 190 -11.75 9.22 8.38
N GLY A 191 -12.11 7.97 8.09
CA GLY A 191 -11.86 7.35 6.79
C GLY A 191 -12.16 5.86 6.75
N THR A 192 -11.71 5.19 5.71
CA THR A 192 -11.89 3.75 5.49
C THR A 192 -10.59 2.99 5.67
N VAL A 193 -10.62 1.88 6.39
CA VAL A 193 -9.47 0.97 6.55
C VAL A 193 -9.19 0.28 5.21
N VAL A 194 -8.06 0.59 4.58
CA VAL A 194 -7.67 0.06 3.25
C VAL A 194 -6.57 -0.98 3.30
N TYR A 195 -5.90 -1.09 4.44
CA TYR A 195 -4.91 -2.11 4.72
C TYR A 195 -4.89 -2.43 6.22
N ILE A 196 -4.82 -3.70 6.54
CA ILE A 196 -4.63 -4.21 7.89
C ILE A 196 -3.79 -5.48 7.82
N ASN A 197 -2.72 -5.54 8.60
CA ASN A 197 -1.80 -6.68 8.66
C ASN A 197 -1.95 -7.48 9.97
N VAL A 198 -2.83 -7.04 10.84
CA VAL A 198 -3.12 -7.65 12.14
C VAL A 198 -4.56 -8.12 12.10
N ARG A 199 -4.79 -9.42 12.22
CA ARG A 199 -6.13 -10.03 12.04
C ARG A 199 -6.59 -10.83 13.25
N GLU A 200 -5.65 -11.29 14.06
CA GLU A 200 -5.94 -12.16 15.20
C GLU A 200 -5.25 -11.65 16.47
N ASP A 201 -5.80 -12.00 17.60
CA ASP A 201 -5.19 -11.74 18.89
C ASP A 201 -3.83 -12.47 18.99
N GLY A 202 -2.79 -11.73 19.35
CA GLY A 202 -1.43 -12.22 19.41
C GLY A 202 -0.58 -12.00 18.17
N ASP A 203 -1.13 -11.43 17.09
CA ASP A 203 -0.35 -11.08 15.90
C ASP A 203 0.77 -10.08 16.25
N GLU A 204 1.98 -10.39 15.80
CA GLU A 204 3.16 -9.53 16.00
C GLU A 204 3.12 -8.29 15.11
N ILE A 205 3.31 -7.13 15.72
CA ILE A 205 3.53 -5.86 15.02
C ILE A 205 5.00 -5.47 15.20
N ARG A 206 5.75 -5.43 14.10
CA ARG A 206 7.18 -5.14 14.11
C ARG A 206 7.48 -3.66 13.99
N GLU A 207 8.55 -3.22 14.66
CA GLU A 207 9.07 -1.85 14.59
C GLU A 207 9.18 -1.35 13.14
N GLY A 208 8.65 -0.15 12.89
CA GLY A 208 8.69 0.54 11.61
C GLY A 208 7.83 -0.07 10.49
N LYS A 209 7.10 -1.17 10.79
CA LYS A 209 6.18 -1.80 9.84
C LYS A 209 4.78 -1.21 9.95
N THR A 210 4.15 -1.00 8.80
CA THR A 210 2.77 -0.56 8.77
C THR A 210 1.85 -1.72 9.16
N PHE A 211 1.04 -1.52 10.18
CA PHE A 211 0.06 -2.51 10.61
C PHE A 211 -1.36 -2.16 10.13
N LEU A 212 -1.65 -0.89 9.88
CA LEU A 212 -2.95 -0.41 9.42
C LEU A 212 -2.78 0.85 8.57
N THR A 213 -3.60 1.00 7.52
CA THR A 213 -3.67 2.22 6.71
C THR A 213 -5.12 2.66 6.57
N ILE A 214 -5.38 3.94 6.82
CA ILE A 214 -6.69 4.57 6.68
C ILE A 214 -6.66 5.52 5.48
N ALA A 215 -7.59 5.33 4.54
CA ALA A 215 -7.86 6.29 3.48
C ALA A 215 -8.80 7.37 4.01
N LYS A 216 -8.33 8.62 4.08
CA LYS A 216 -9.10 9.75 4.63
C LYS A 216 -10.33 10.06 3.79
N ASP A 217 -11.44 10.35 4.46
CA ASP A 217 -12.64 10.86 3.82
C ASP A 217 -12.44 12.27 3.26
N ASN A 218 -13.19 12.56 2.20
CA ASN A 218 -13.23 13.90 1.58
C ASN A 218 -11.88 14.45 1.11
N THR A 219 -10.85 13.61 1.01
CA THR A 219 -9.58 13.97 0.40
C THR A 219 -9.49 13.33 -0.98
N LYS A 220 -9.09 14.11 -1.98
CA LYS A 220 -8.92 13.63 -3.35
C LYS A 220 -7.61 14.21 -3.87
N LEU A 221 -6.66 13.31 -4.13
CA LEU A 221 -5.40 13.61 -4.79
C LEU A 221 -5.40 12.96 -6.17
N LEU A 222 -4.58 13.47 -7.06
CA LEU A 222 -4.35 12.86 -8.35
C LEU A 222 -3.01 12.14 -8.30
N ALA A 223 -2.95 10.89 -8.73
CA ALA A 223 -1.73 10.10 -8.72
C ALA A 223 -1.39 9.58 -10.10
N CYS A 224 -0.11 9.62 -10.47
CA CYS A 224 0.42 8.96 -11.67
C CYS A 224 1.76 8.29 -11.36
N SER A 225 2.34 7.58 -12.33
CA SER A 225 3.69 7.03 -12.21
C SER A 225 4.68 8.11 -11.78
N TYR A 226 5.70 7.73 -11.01
CA TYR A 226 6.64 8.66 -10.40
C TYR A 226 7.29 9.61 -11.41
N VAL A 227 7.23 10.89 -11.12
CA VAL A 227 7.91 11.99 -11.81
C VAL A 227 8.83 12.67 -10.82
N SER A 228 10.13 12.69 -11.08
CA SER A 228 11.06 13.37 -10.18
C SER A 228 10.78 14.88 -10.17
N LYS A 229 11.12 15.55 -9.06
CA LYS A 229 11.00 17.01 -9.00
C LYS A 229 11.79 17.70 -10.12
N LYS A 230 12.95 17.16 -10.48
CA LYS A 230 13.80 17.69 -11.57
C LYS A 230 13.09 17.58 -12.92
N ASP A 231 12.43 16.46 -13.18
CA ASP A 231 11.69 16.27 -14.43
C ASP A 231 10.46 17.17 -14.45
N TYR A 232 9.70 17.24 -13.34
CA TYR A 232 8.56 18.15 -13.21
C TYR A 232 8.94 19.60 -13.46
N ASP A 233 10.02 20.09 -12.85
CA ASP A 233 10.51 21.47 -13.01
C ASP A 233 10.98 21.75 -14.46
N SER A 234 11.18 20.73 -15.30
CA SER A 234 11.53 20.91 -16.72
C SER A 234 10.32 21.18 -17.63
N PHE A 235 9.11 20.89 -17.16
CA PHE A 235 7.88 21.16 -17.89
C PHE A 235 7.41 22.60 -17.66
N THR A 236 6.88 23.22 -18.73
CA THR A 236 6.31 24.56 -18.67
C THR A 236 4.87 24.57 -18.19
N GLU A 237 4.16 23.47 -18.39
CA GLU A 237 2.78 23.31 -17.98
C GLU A 237 2.48 21.82 -17.74
N VAL A 238 1.73 21.54 -16.65
CA VAL A 238 1.20 20.19 -16.37
C VAL A 238 -0.28 20.33 -16.10
N LYS A 239 -1.07 19.56 -16.82
CA LYS A 239 -2.53 19.51 -16.68
C LYS A 239 -3.02 18.09 -16.44
N ALA A 240 -4.13 17.96 -15.70
CA ALA A 240 -4.86 16.72 -15.55
C ALA A 240 -6.22 16.82 -16.24
N LYS A 241 -6.54 15.83 -17.05
CA LYS A 241 -7.83 15.70 -17.70
C LYS A 241 -8.62 14.54 -17.07
N ILE A 242 -9.86 14.84 -16.64
CA ILE A 242 -10.78 13.85 -16.04
C ILE A 242 -12.12 13.97 -16.79
N GLY A 243 -12.44 12.97 -17.60
CA GLY A 243 -13.55 13.08 -18.54
C GLY A 243 -13.36 14.22 -19.52
N GLU A 244 -14.31 15.17 -19.54
CA GLU A 244 -14.25 16.39 -20.40
C GLU A 244 -13.56 17.58 -19.69
N ASP A 245 -13.33 17.48 -18.38
CA ASP A 245 -12.79 18.59 -17.57
C ASP A 245 -11.26 18.57 -17.55
N VAL A 246 -10.67 19.76 -17.60
CA VAL A 246 -9.22 19.97 -17.54
C VAL A 246 -8.90 20.82 -16.31
N TYR A 247 -7.95 20.33 -15.51
CA TYR A 247 -7.54 20.93 -14.24
C TYR A 247 -6.06 21.36 -14.30
N ASP A 248 -5.77 22.51 -13.74
CA ASP A 248 -4.40 22.90 -13.40
C ASP A 248 -4.02 22.18 -12.11
N VAL A 249 -2.84 21.59 -12.05
CA VAL A 249 -2.41 20.74 -10.95
C VAL A 249 -1.16 21.27 -10.28
N GLU A 250 -1.07 21.10 -8.97
CA GLU A 250 0.08 21.45 -8.17
C GLU A 250 0.77 20.17 -7.71
N TYR A 251 2.08 20.03 -8.01
CA TYR A 251 2.88 18.88 -7.67
C TYR A 251 3.18 18.84 -6.17
N ILE A 252 2.98 17.68 -5.55
CA ILE A 252 3.32 17.39 -4.16
C ILE A 252 4.64 16.61 -4.15
N PRO A 253 5.80 17.28 -3.93
CA PRO A 253 7.09 16.61 -3.98
C PRO A 253 7.32 15.76 -2.73
N TYR A 254 7.96 14.60 -2.88
CA TYR A 254 8.57 13.90 -1.78
C TYR A 254 9.80 14.65 -1.25
N THR A 255 10.07 14.49 0.03
CA THR A 255 11.35 14.93 0.61
C THR A 255 12.51 14.05 0.12
N GLU A 256 13.73 14.54 0.17
CA GLU A 256 14.92 13.75 -0.22
C GLU A 256 15.05 12.45 0.59
N GLU A 257 14.66 12.48 1.87
CA GLU A 257 14.68 11.30 2.76
C GLU A 257 13.63 10.28 2.35
N GLU A 258 12.42 10.71 2.00
CA GLU A 258 11.36 9.83 1.51
C GLU A 258 11.76 9.17 0.19
N VAL A 259 12.29 9.93 -0.78
CA VAL A 259 12.78 9.38 -2.05
C VAL A 259 13.86 8.32 -1.80
N TYR A 260 14.86 8.63 -0.97
CA TYR A 260 15.93 7.68 -0.64
C TYR A 260 15.39 6.38 -0.03
N ASN A 261 14.42 6.49 0.90
CA ASN A 261 13.82 5.32 1.53
C ASN A 261 12.99 4.48 0.53
N LEU A 262 12.25 5.13 -0.37
CA LEU A 262 11.45 4.47 -1.40
C LEU A 262 12.32 3.74 -2.42
N GLU A 263 13.37 4.39 -2.93
CA GLU A 263 14.34 3.77 -3.85
C GLU A 263 15.04 2.56 -3.24
N ARG A 264 15.44 2.66 -1.97
CA ARG A 264 16.08 1.55 -1.25
C ARG A 264 15.19 0.32 -1.13
N THR A 265 13.87 0.48 -1.08
CA THR A 265 12.92 -0.64 -1.01
C THR A 265 12.68 -1.31 -2.36
N GLY A 266 13.11 -0.70 -3.47
CA GLY A 266 12.90 -1.21 -4.84
C GLY A 266 11.42 -1.26 -5.24
N ASN A 267 10.56 -0.52 -4.55
CA ASN A 267 9.14 -0.45 -4.87
C ASN A 267 8.87 0.70 -5.84
N ARG A 268 7.95 0.49 -6.79
CA ARG A 268 7.40 1.58 -7.59
C ARG A 268 6.52 2.44 -6.69
N PHE A 269 6.64 3.75 -6.81
CA PHE A 269 5.82 4.72 -6.10
C PHE A 269 5.26 5.75 -7.08
N ASP A 270 4.12 6.33 -6.72
CA ASP A 270 3.42 7.28 -7.57
C ASP A 270 3.78 8.72 -7.19
N SER A 271 3.64 9.64 -8.13
CA SER A 271 3.67 11.08 -7.85
C SER A 271 2.27 11.59 -7.59
N TYR A 272 2.14 12.49 -6.63
CA TYR A 272 0.87 13.07 -6.22
C TYR A 272 0.74 14.53 -6.62
N PHE A 273 -0.49 14.91 -6.96
CA PHE A 273 -0.84 16.28 -7.34
C PHE A 273 -2.13 16.70 -6.63
N SER A 274 -2.21 17.96 -6.25
CA SER A 274 -3.41 18.58 -5.70
C SER A 274 -4.07 19.50 -6.71
N THR A 275 -5.40 19.59 -6.64
CA THR A 275 -6.21 20.53 -7.40
C THR A 275 -7.62 20.62 -6.81
N ASP A 276 -8.37 21.68 -7.12
CA ASP A 276 -9.77 21.81 -6.74
C ASP A 276 -10.65 20.99 -7.68
N LEU A 277 -11.02 19.79 -7.25
CA LEU A 277 -11.86 18.87 -8.02
C LEU A 277 -13.34 19.16 -7.83
N LYS A 278 -14.14 18.97 -8.88
CA LYS A 278 -15.60 19.00 -8.80
C LYS A 278 -16.12 17.84 -7.94
N ASP A 279 -17.28 18.03 -7.32
CA ASP A 279 -17.94 16.99 -6.49
C ASP A 279 -18.25 15.72 -7.30
N SER A 280 -18.48 15.85 -8.60
CA SER A 280 -18.76 14.73 -9.52
C SER A 280 -17.58 13.79 -9.76
N VAL A 281 -16.37 14.19 -9.40
CA VAL A 281 -15.16 13.36 -9.53
C VAL A 281 -15.08 12.41 -8.35
N ASN A 282 -14.91 11.12 -8.59
CA ASN A 282 -14.85 10.09 -7.57
C ASN A 282 -13.46 9.51 -7.42
N ILE A 283 -13.17 8.95 -6.24
CA ILE A 283 -11.97 8.13 -6.03
C ILE A 283 -12.04 6.92 -6.98
N GLY A 284 -10.93 6.61 -7.65
CA GLY A 284 -10.84 5.58 -8.66
C GLY A 284 -11.06 6.07 -10.10
N ASP A 285 -11.57 7.30 -10.29
CA ASP A 285 -11.70 7.88 -11.62
C ASP A 285 -10.35 8.00 -12.32
N TYR A 286 -10.36 7.73 -13.63
CA TYR A 286 -9.15 7.83 -14.45
C TYR A 286 -8.77 9.29 -14.72
N VAL A 287 -7.47 9.55 -14.64
CA VAL A 287 -6.86 10.85 -14.92
C VAL A 287 -5.86 10.71 -16.04
N GLN A 288 -5.97 11.54 -17.06
CA GLN A 288 -4.92 11.71 -18.07
C GLN A 288 -4.07 12.93 -17.72
N PHE A 289 -2.82 12.72 -17.37
CA PHE A 289 -1.85 13.80 -17.19
C PHE A 289 -1.24 14.18 -18.54
N VAL A 290 -1.13 15.47 -18.76
CA VAL A 290 -0.49 16.06 -19.94
C VAL A 290 0.63 16.98 -19.50
N PHE A 291 1.84 16.62 -19.80
CA PHE A 291 3.06 17.34 -19.50
C PHE A 291 3.52 18.07 -20.76
N THR A 292 3.63 19.37 -20.69
CA THR A 292 4.02 20.22 -21.82
C THR A 292 5.34 20.92 -21.51
N LYS A 293 6.32 20.81 -22.40
CA LYS A 293 7.56 21.53 -22.36
C LYS A 293 7.65 22.43 -23.59
N THR A 294 7.67 23.72 -23.39
CA THR A 294 7.81 24.70 -24.48
C THR A 294 9.09 25.51 -24.28
N SER A 295 9.87 25.69 -25.35
CA SER A 295 11.08 26.50 -25.29
C SER A 295 10.76 27.96 -24.93
N GLU A 296 11.55 28.57 -24.03
CA GLU A 296 11.36 29.94 -23.61
C GLU A 296 11.55 30.94 -24.75
N GLU A 297 12.52 30.66 -25.64
CA GLU A 297 12.79 31.45 -26.82
C GLU A 297 12.45 30.71 -28.09
N PRO A 298 12.06 31.39 -29.19
CA PRO A 298 11.87 30.75 -30.48
C PRO A 298 13.18 30.11 -30.95
N VAL A 299 13.13 28.82 -31.26
CA VAL A 299 14.26 28.01 -31.72
C VAL A 299 14.11 27.62 -33.19
N ILE A 300 15.19 27.20 -33.82
CA ILE A 300 15.18 26.61 -35.13
C ILE A 300 14.79 25.13 -34.99
N SER A 301 13.71 24.71 -35.63
CA SER A 301 13.34 23.30 -35.72
C SER A 301 13.11 22.88 -37.17
N VAL A 302 13.30 21.60 -37.41
CA VAL A 302 13.01 20.97 -38.72
C VAL A 302 12.28 19.64 -38.50
N PRO A 303 11.45 19.19 -39.45
CA PRO A 303 10.86 17.87 -39.40
C PRO A 303 11.94 16.80 -39.15
N THR A 304 11.72 15.92 -38.18
CA THR A 304 12.66 14.83 -37.85
C THR A 304 13.01 13.99 -39.08
N ALA A 305 12.07 13.85 -40.01
CA ALA A 305 12.27 13.15 -41.27
C ALA A 305 13.29 13.81 -42.22
N ALA A 306 13.65 15.08 -42.00
CA ALA A 306 14.69 15.79 -42.76
C ALA A 306 16.11 15.46 -42.29
N ILE A 307 16.26 14.84 -41.13
CA ILE A 307 17.55 14.59 -40.47
C ILE A 307 18.04 13.19 -40.82
N THR A 308 19.25 13.10 -41.33
CA THR A 308 19.97 11.84 -41.54
C THR A 308 21.00 11.64 -40.44
N LYS A 309 20.95 10.52 -39.70
CA LYS A 309 21.89 10.19 -38.63
C LYS A 309 22.85 9.08 -39.07
N TYR A 310 24.13 9.30 -38.83
CA TYR A 310 25.20 8.29 -38.97
C TYR A 310 26.00 8.21 -37.68
N GLY A 311 25.70 7.22 -36.87
CA GLY A 311 26.27 7.13 -35.51
C GLY A 311 25.86 8.32 -34.66
N THR A 312 26.84 9.09 -34.18
CA THR A 312 26.64 10.30 -33.38
C THR A 312 26.51 11.59 -34.21
N GLN A 313 26.75 11.53 -35.54
CA GLN A 313 26.65 12.67 -36.45
C GLN A 313 25.25 12.78 -37.06
N ALA A 314 24.73 14.00 -37.10
CA ALA A 314 23.47 14.32 -37.78
C ALA A 314 23.70 15.32 -38.90
N SER A 315 23.01 15.13 -40.02
CA SER A 315 23.09 16.04 -41.17
C SER A 315 21.72 16.26 -41.79
N VAL A 316 21.56 17.38 -42.48
CA VAL A 316 20.39 17.74 -43.30
C VAL A 316 20.84 18.06 -44.72
N MET A 317 19.93 17.89 -45.66
CA MET A 317 20.17 18.29 -47.04
C MET A 317 19.59 19.68 -47.27
N ILE A 318 20.44 20.66 -47.52
CA ILE A 318 20.02 22.05 -47.86
C ILE A 318 19.84 22.16 -49.36
N VAL A 319 18.76 22.83 -49.76
CA VAL A 319 18.44 23.07 -51.16
C VAL A 319 18.82 24.53 -51.52
N ARG A 320 19.77 24.70 -52.46
CA ARG A 320 20.22 26.03 -52.93
C ARG A 320 20.31 25.98 -54.46
N GLU A 321 19.70 26.97 -55.13
CA GLU A 321 19.85 27.21 -56.59
C GLU A 321 19.77 25.95 -57.44
N GLY A 322 18.96 24.95 -57.02
CA GLY A 322 18.73 23.69 -57.79
C GLY A 322 19.67 22.54 -57.48
N TYR A 323 20.55 22.65 -56.50
CA TYR A 323 21.39 21.57 -56.01
C TYR A 323 21.22 21.35 -54.52
N MET A 324 21.53 20.14 -54.03
CA MET A 324 21.46 19.77 -52.62
C MET A 324 22.86 19.67 -52.06
N GLU A 325 23.05 20.25 -50.86
CA GLU A 325 24.29 20.19 -50.09
C GLU A 325 24.03 19.54 -48.73
N SER A 326 24.79 18.53 -48.39
CA SER A 326 24.73 17.91 -47.05
C SER A 326 25.46 18.82 -46.07
N ARG A 327 24.78 19.15 -44.96
CA ARG A 327 25.34 19.97 -43.88
C ARG A 327 25.17 19.27 -42.55
N GLU A 328 26.28 19.20 -41.81
CA GLU A 328 26.27 18.70 -40.46
C GLU A 328 25.52 19.68 -39.52
N VAL A 329 24.70 19.13 -38.61
CA VAL A 329 23.90 19.90 -37.67
C VAL A 329 24.07 19.33 -36.27
N THR A 330 23.99 20.20 -35.26
CA THR A 330 23.92 19.80 -33.87
C THR A 330 22.46 19.83 -33.44
N LEU A 331 21.97 18.66 -32.97
CA LEU A 331 20.60 18.51 -32.51
C LEU A 331 20.46 19.03 -31.06
N GLY A 332 19.33 19.64 -30.79
CA GLY A 332 18.82 19.92 -29.46
C GLY A 332 17.77 18.91 -29.02
N GLU A 333 16.65 19.40 -28.51
CA GLU A 333 15.52 18.54 -28.09
C GLU A 333 14.88 17.83 -29.30
N VAL A 334 14.59 16.56 -29.13
CA VAL A 334 13.97 15.73 -30.17
C VAL A 334 12.49 15.50 -29.82
N GLY A 335 11.61 16.19 -30.54
CA GLY A 335 10.16 15.99 -30.39
C GLY A 335 9.64 14.81 -31.23
N LEU A 336 8.33 14.63 -31.21
CA LEU A 336 7.67 13.52 -31.91
C LEU A 336 7.84 13.62 -33.45
N ASN A 337 7.55 14.78 -34.02
CA ASN A 337 7.61 15.01 -35.47
C ASN A 337 8.67 16.04 -35.90
N ASP A 338 9.11 16.90 -34.99
CA ASP A 338 10.10 17.94 -35.20
C ASP A 338 11.30 17.78 -34.26
N THR A 339 12.46 18.28 -34.67
CA THR A 339 13.69 18.26 -33.88
C THR A 339 14.32 19.66 -33.88
N GLU A 340 14.70 20.12 -32.71
CA GLU A 340 15.44 21.37 -32.53
C GLU A 340 16.85 21.28 -33.10
N ILE A 341 17.30 22.33 -33.74
CA ILE A 341 18.66 22.45 -34.27
C ILE A 341 19.39 23.59 -33.54
N LEU A 342 20.40 23.22 -32.75
CA LEU A 342 21.20 24.15 -31.98
C LEU A 342 22.21 24.87 -32.87
N HIS A 343 22.86 24.18 -33.82
CA HIS A 343 23.87 24.73 -34.73
C HIS A 343 23.76 24.07 -36.12
N GLY A 344 24.18 24.81 -37.15
CA GLY A 344 24.31 24.33 -38.53
C GLY A 344 23.22 24.80 -39.46
N LEU A 345 22.12 25.38 -38.95
CA LEU A 345 21.06 25.97 -39.80
C LEU A 345 20.78 27.41 -39.41
N SER A 346 20.27 28.17 -40.39
CA SER A 346 19.80 29.55 -40.23
C SER A 346 18.36 29.70 -40.67
N GLU A 347 17.63 30.65 -40.09
CA GLU A 347 16.27 30.97 -40.48
C GLU A 347 16.20 31.35 -41.98
N GLY A 348 15.21 30.87 -42.68
CA GLY A 348 15.01 31.09 -44.14
C GLY A 348 15.74 30.11 -45.04
N GLU A 349 16.61 29.24 -44.52
CA GLU A 349 17.21 28.19 -45.36
C GLU A 349 16.14 27.13 -45.73
N VAL A 350 16.33 26.48 -46.86
CA VAL A 350 15.42 25.47 -47.37
C VAL A 350 16.03 24.09 -47.20
N VAL A 351 15.36 23.22 -46.46
CA VAL A 351 15.80 21.86 -46.16
C VAL A 351 14.94 20.85 -46.94
N TYR A 352 15.59 19.86 -47.50
CA TYR A 352 14.91 18.75 -48.18
C TYR A 352 14.22 17.83 -47.15
N VAL A 353 12.98 17.45 -47.46
CA VAL A 353 12.18 16.45 -46.68
C VAL A 353 11.57 15.48 -47.68
N ALA A 354 11.77 14.18 -47.45
CA ALA A 354 11.09 13.18 -48.27
C ALA A 354 9.61 13.11 -47.86
N LYS A 355 8.71 13.22 -48.85
CA LYS A 355 7.28 12.99 -48.66
C LYS A 355 6.82 11.86 -49.59
N ASN A 356 5.76 11.15 -49.18
CA ASN A 356 5.11 10.16 -50.04
C ASN A 356 3.92 10.81 -50.77
N LEU A 357 3.85 10.67 -52.07
CA LEU A 357 2.73 11.16 -52.87
C LEU A 357 1.65 10.10 -53.01
N ALA A 358 0.40 10.49 -52.80
CA ALA A 358 -0.73 9.68 -53.19
C ALA A 358 -0.76 9.57 -54.72
N ARG A 359 -0.94 8.39 -55.28
CA ARG A 359 -1.01 8.21 -56.74
C ARG A 359 -2.22 8.95 -57.30
N TYR A 360 -1.98 9.76 -58.36
CA TYR A 360 -3.04 10.46 -59.05
C TYR A 360 -4.07 9.46 -59.59
N GLY A 361 -5.36 9.70 -59.33
CA GLY A 361 -6.48 8.88 -59.79
C GLY A 361 -6.82 7.65 -58.96
N ILE A 362 -6.10 7.38 -57.87
CA ILE A 362 -6.42 6.32 -56.91
C ILE A 362 -7.12 6.97 -55.73
N GLN A 363 -8.32 6.49 -55.41
CA GLN A 363 -9.00 6.84 -54.17
C GLN A 363 -8.51 5.94 -53.05
N TYR A 364 -7.86 6.52 -52.06
CA TYR A 364 -7.56 5.85 -50.79
C TYR A 364 -8.77 5.91 -49.87
N GLU A 365 -8.98 4.85 -49.13
CA GLU A 365 -9.98 4.86 -48.10
C GLU A 365 -9.47 5.76 -46.97
N THR A 366 -10.30 6.73 -46.57
CA THR A 366 -9.90 7.73 -45.59
C THR A 366 -10.90 7.81 -44.46
N LYS A 367 -10.42 8.14 -43.26
CA LYS A 367 -11.24 8.38 -42.08
C LYS A 367 -10.69 9.57 -41.31
N LYS A 368 -11.57 10.39 -40.74
CA LYS A 368 -11.16 11.44 -39.82
C LYS A 368 -10.90 10.85 -38.43
N ALA A 369 -9.86 11.34 -37.78
CA ALA A 369 -9.72 11.17 -36.37
C ALA A 369 -10.89 11.87 -35.65
N THR A 370 -11.47 11.25 -34.67
CA THR A 370 -12.64 11.79 -33.95
C THR A 370 -12.50 11.65 -32.47
N TYR A 371 -13.01 12.63 -31.73
CA TYR A 371 -13.19 12.47 -30.31
C TYR A 371 -14.34 11.53 -29.99
N GLY A 372 -14.18 10.69 -28.99
CA GLY A 372 -15.18 9.70 -28.59
C GLY A 372 -14.81 9.07 -27.24
N THR A 373 -15.59 8.08 -26.82
CA THR A 373 -15.30 7.30 -25.64
C THR A 373 -14.40 6.12 -25.99
N PHE A 374 -13.23 6.07 -25.37
CA PHE A 374 -12.36 4.89 -25.41
C PHE A 374 -12.84 3.92 -24.32
N SER A 375 -13.08 2.67 -24.66
CA SER A 375 -13.52 1.65 -23.70
C SER A 375 -12.67 0.39 -23.80
N GLU A 376 -12.36 -0.16 -22.64
CA GLU A 376 -11.54 -1.36 -22.48
C GLU A 376 -12.19 -2.28 -21.45
N ASN A 377 -12.18 -3.58 -21.69
CA ASN A 377 -12.57 -4.56 -20.69
C ASN A 377 -11.33 -4.99 -19.91
N ILE A 378 -11.40 -4.85 -18.61
CA ILE A 378 -10.35 -5.27 -17.68
C ILE A 378 -10.90 -6.43 -16.88
N GLY A 379 -10.19 -7.55 -16.83
CA GLY A 379 -10.64 -8.72 -16.09
C GLY A 379 -9.50 -9.43 -15.39
N CYS A 380 -9.79 -9.91 -14.19
CA CYS A 380 -8.95 -10.82 -13.43
C CYS A 380 -9.73 -12.07 -13.05
N THR A 381 -9.08 -13.21 -13.08
CA THR A 381 -9.69 -14.51 -12.75
C THR A 381 -9.03 -15.12 -11.51
N GLY A 382 -9.69 -16.07 -10.89
CA GLY A 382 -9.15 -16.82 -9.77
C GLY A 382 -9.42 -16.18 -8.41
N GLY A 383 -10.43 -15.34 -8.33
CA GLY A 383 -10.87 -14.77 -7.06
C GLY A 383 -11.29 -15.84 -6.05
N ARG A 384 -11.03 -15.60 -4.78
CA ARG A 384 -11.42 -16.46 -3.66
C ARG A 384 -12.25 -15.67 -2.67
N LYS A 385 -13.41 -16.23 -2.29
CA LYS A 385 -14.24 -15.70 -1.22
C LYS A 385 -13.62 -16.09 0.12
N PHE A 386 -13.52 -15.15 1.04
CA PHE A 386 -13.15 -15.39 2.42
C PHE A 386 -13.80 -14.35 3.35
N ALA A 387 -13.96 -14.72 4.60
CA ALA A 387 -14.36 -13.80 5.64
C ALA A 387 -13.11 -13.12 6.21
N LEU A 388 -13.22 -11.83 6.52
CA LEU A 388 -12.13 -11.06 7.14
C LEU A 388 -12.01 -11.42 8.61
N GLU A 389 -13.14 -11.61 9.28
CA GLU A 389 -13.21 -12.04 10.66
C GLU A 389 -14.02 -13.33 10.80
N VAL A 390 -13.52 -14.27 11.59
CA VAL A 390 -14.14 -15.55 11.84
C VAL A 390 -14.14 -15.84 13.33
N GLU A 391 -15.31 -15.92 13.94
CA GLU A 391 -15.45 -16.26 15.34
C GLU A 391 -15.92 -17.70 15.56
N PRO A 392 -15.24 -18.46 16.41
CA PRO A 392 -15.65 -19.79 16.74
C PRO A 392 -16.84 -19.79 17.71
N PHE A 393 -17.95 -20.41 17.33
CA PHE A 393 -19.06 -20.67 18.26
C PHE A 393 -18.71 -21.85 19.17
N LYS A 394 -18.38 -21.56 20.42
CA LYS A 394 -18.06 -22.55 21.44
C LYS A 394 -19.32 -23.05 22.09
N ASN A 395 -19.48 -24.36 22.17
CA ASN A 395 -20.63 -25.02 22.79
C ASN A 395 -20.64 -24.80 24.32
N PRO A 396 -21.68 -24.17 24.89
CA PRO A 396 -21.75 -23.97 26.34
C PRO A 396 -22.30 -25.19 27.08
N VAL A 397 -22.88 -26.20 26.37
CA VAL A 397 -23.67 -27.28 26.98
C VAL A 397 -23.24 -28.65 26.50
N PRO A 398 -22.64 -29.52 27.36
CA PRO A 398 -22.35 -30.90 26.94
C PRO A 398 -23.64 -31.71 26.80
N GLY A 399 -23.72 -32.49 25.74
CA GLY A 399 -24.92 -33.32 25.48
C GLY A 399 -25.01 -33.89 24.09
N LYS A 400 -26.23 -34.22 23.68
CA LYS A 400 -26.52 -34.72 22.32
C LYS A 400 -27.40 -33.74 21.56
N ILE A 401 -27.07 -33.52 20.30
CA ILE A 401 -27.94 -32.77 19.39
C ILE A 401 -29.22 -33.59 19.16
N SER A 402 -30.35 -33.04 19.65
CA SER A 402 -31.68 -33.64 19.46
C SER A 402 -32.36 -33.12 18.21
N GLU A 403 -32.06 -31.87 17.78
CA GLU A 403 -32.62 -31.25 16.59
C GLU A 403 -31.65 -30.26 15.99
N ILE A 404 -31.65 -30.16 14.66
CA ILE A 404 -30.93 -29.12 13.91
C ILE A 404 -32.00 -28.16 13.36
N ASN A 405 -32.00 -26.91 13.79
CA ASN A 405 -33.08 -25.95 13.58
C ASN A 405 -32.86 -25.05 12.38
N VAL A 406 -31.67 -25.13 11.76
CA VAL A 406 -31.31 -24.34 10.58
C VAL A 406 -31.40 -25.20 9.32
N GLU A 407 -31.75 -24.55 8.20
CA GLU A 407 -31.77 -25.17 6.88
C GLU A 407 -30.45 -24.98 6.16
N GLY A 408 -29.89 -26.04 5.59
CA GLY A 408 -28.60 -26.01 4.86
C GLY A 408 -27.49 -26.73 5.61
N ILE A 409 -26.32 -26.75 5.01
CA ILE A 409 -25.13 -27.43 5.53
C ILE A 409 -23.94 -26.47 5.68
N SER A 410 -23.89 -25.43 4.85
CA SER A 410 -22.83 -24.41 4.83
C SER A 410 -23.38 -23.07 4.39
N ASP A 411 -22.68 -22.01 4.75
CA ASP A 411 -23.04 -20.62 4.45
C ASP A 411 -24.51 -20.29 4.84
N ILE A 412 -24.88 -20.62 6.10
CA ILE A 412 -26.25 -20.50 6.58
C ILE A 412 -26.44 -19.12 7.21
N VAL A 413 -27.30 -18.28 6.63
CA VAL A 413 -27.65 -16.99 7.20
C VAL A 413 -28.60 -17.16 8.37
N VAL A 414 -28.28 -16.60 9.51
CA VAL A 414 -29.10 -16.58 10.73
C VAL A 414 -29.19 -15.16 11.28
N LYS A 415 -30.32 -14.86 11.93
CA LYS A 415 -30.53 -13.60 12.64
C LYS A 415 -30.37 -13.81 14.14
N LYS A 416 -30.04 -12.75 14.84
CA LYS A 416 -29.98 -12.75 16.30
C LYS A 416 -31.26 -13.32 16.91
N GLY A 417 -31.09 -14.38 17.69
CA GLY A 417 -32.19 -15.10 18.33
C GLY A 417 -32.77 -16.27 17.53
N ASP A 418 -32.24 -16.56 16.34
CA ASP A 418 -32.65 -17.75 15.59
C ASP A 418 -32.10 -19.00 16.26
N PRO A 419 -32.90 -20.08 16.40
CA PRO A 419 -32.44 -21.34 16.98
C PRO A 419 -31.53 -22.07 15.99
N ILE A 420 -30.35 -22.51 16.46
CA ILE A 420 -29.37 -23.24 15.63
C ILE A 420 -29.43 -24.73 15.92
N PHE A 421 -29.21 -25.12 17.16
CA PHE A 421 -29.29 -26.51 17.62
C PHE A 421 -30.18 -26.61 18.84
N THR A 422 -30.91 -27.73 18.94
CA THR A 422 -31.54 -28.15 20.16
C THR A 422 -30.71 -29.30 20.75
N VAL A 423 -30.21 -29.13 21.97
CA VAL A 423 -29.32 -30.07 22.66
C VAL A 423 -30.05 -30.70 23.84
N SER A 424 -30.07 -32.02 23.90
CA SER A 424 -30.40 -32.72 25.12
C SER A 424 -29.20 -32.73 26.04
N ALA A 425 -29.22 -31.89 27.06
CA ALA A 425 -28.11 -31.70 27.96
C ALA A 425 -27.82 -32.99 28.76
N GLU A 426 -26.57 -33.42 28.73
CA GLU A 426 -26.07 -34.54 29.51
C GLU A 426 -25.05 -34.04 30.53
N ILE A 427 -25.52 -33.24 31.51
CA ILE A 427 -24.67 -32.69 32.56
C ILE A 427 -24.61 -33.73 33.71
N GLY A 428 -23.55 -34.51 33.68
CA GLY A 428 -23.29 -35.47 34.75
C GLY A 428 -22.90 -34.80 36.07
N ARG A 429 -23.08 -35.54 37.18
CA ARG A 429 -22.61 -35.08 38.49
C ARG A 429 -21.12 -34.68 38.48
N ALA A 430 -20.32 -35.39 37.67
CA ALA A 430 -18.90 -35.08 37.52
C ALA A 430 -18.64 -33.66 36.97
N ASN A 431 -19.43 -33.20 35.97
CA ASN A 431 -19.30 -31.83 35.39
C ASN A 431 -19.67 -30.77 36.41
N GLN A 432 -20.76 -30.97 37.18
CA GLN A 432 -21.20 -30.07 38.24
C GLN A 432 -20.17 -30.00 39.37
N GLU A 433 -19.65 -31.15 39.83
CA GLU A 433 -18.63 -31.18 40.86
C GLU A 433 -17.28 -30.53 40.38
N GLN A 434 -16.95 -30.75 39.10
CA GLN A 434 -15.76 -30.13 38.51
C GLN A 434 -15.89 -28.60 38.46
N ALA A 435 -17.00 -28.04 37.98
CA ALA A 435 -17.25 -26.62 37.98
C ALA A 435 -17.17 -26.01 39.39
N LYS A 436 -17.73 -26.68 40.40
CA LYS A 436 -17.62 -26.24 41.81
C LYS A 436 -16.18 -26.37 42.35
N LEU A 437 -15.44 -27.36 41.86
CA LEU A 437 -14.01 -27.50 42.23
C LEU A 437 -13.16 -26.40 41.60
N ASP A 438 -13.43 -26.06 40.34
CA ASP A 438 -12.72 -25.00 39.61
C ASP A 438 -12.90 -23.65 40.35
N LEU A 439 -14.13 -23.30 40.72
CA LEU A 439 -14.41 -22.13 41.54
C LEU A 439 -13.67 -22.14 42.88
N ARG A 440 -13.65 -23.28 43.60
CA ARG A 440 -12.92 -23.40 44.88
C ARG A 440 -11.43 -23.20 44.68
N LYS A 441 -10.84 -23.86 43.69
CA LYS A 441 -9.42 -23.72 43.38
C LYS A 441 -9.05 -22.26 43.05
N TYR A 442 -9.89 -21.61 42.24
CA TYR A 442 -9.65 -20.19 41.91
C TYR A 442 -9.68 -19.32 43.19
N ASN A 443 -10.68 -19.52 44.04
CA ASN A 443 -10.77 -18.80 45.31
C ASN A 443 -9.58 -19.06 46.25
N ASP A 444 -9.15 -20.32 46.36
CA ASP A 444 -8.01 -20.71 47.18
C ASP A 444 -6.71 -20.04 46.64
N GLU A 445 -6.49 -20.02 45.35
CA GLU A 445 -5.35 -19.39 44.68
C GLU A 445 -5.39 -17.86 44.83
N TYR A 446 -6.56 -17.24 44.71
CA TYR A 446 -6.76 -15.82 44.94
C TYR A 446 -6.46 -15.42 46.40
N GLU A 447 -7.00 -16.17 47.37
CA GLU A 447 -6.72 -15.92 48.78
C GLU A 447 -5.22 -16.05 49.11
N GLU A 448 -4.54 -17.08 48.57
CA GLU A 448 -3.10 -17.29 48.75
C GLU A 448 -2.27 -16.13 48.22
N LYS A 449 -2.55 -15.63 47.00
CA LYS A 449 -1.89 -14.45 46.43
C LYS A 449 -2.13 -13.19 47.24
N CYS A 450 -3.37 -12.95 47.66
CA CYS A 450 -3.71 -11.81 48.53
C CYS A 450 -2.96 -11.83 49.87
N ASP A 451 -2.87 -13.02 50.50
CA ASP A 451 -2.22 -13.18 51.80
C ASP A 451 -0.71 -13.00 51.70
N GLU A 452 -0.10 -13.41 50.59
CA GLU A 452 1.33 -13.18 50.35
C GLU A 452 1.64 -11.68 50.22
N ILE A 453 0.87 -10.94 49.44
CA ILE A 453 1.05 -9.48 49.27
C ILE A 453 0.80 -8.75 50.61
N LYS A 454 -0.28 -9.09 51.32
CA LYS A 454 -0.56 -8.51 52.66
C LYS A 454 0.58 -8.74 53.65
N LYS A 455 1.18 -9.92 53.61
CA LYS A 455 2.34 -10.23 54.48
C LYS A 455 3.55 -9.37 54.11
N GLN A 456 3.81 -9.14 52.83
CA GLN A 456 4.87 -8.25 52.38
C GLN A 456 4.64 -6.81 52.89
N ILE A 457 3.40 -6.31 52.79
CA ILE A 457 3.01 -4.99 53.31
C ILE A 457 3.26 -4.92 54.83
N GLU A 458 2.84 -5.93 55.62
CA GLU A 458 3.06 -5.94 57.08
C GLU A 458 4.55 -5.96 57.46
N GLU A 459 5.36 -6.72 56.73
CA GLU A 459 6.82 -6.75 56.97
C GLU A 459 7.46 -5.41 56.67
N LEU A 460 7.02 -4.76 55.58
CA LEU A 460 7.47 -3.44 55.16
C LEU A 460 7.09 -2.38 56.21
N GLU A 461 5.84 -2.37 56.66
CA GLU A 461 5.37 -1.45 57.73
C GLU A 461 6.12 -1.64 59.05
N LYS A 462 6.45 -2.88 59.41
CA LYS A 462 7.29 -3.15 60.60
C LYS A 462 8.69 -2.54 60.45
N LYS A 463 9.25 -2.55 59.26
CA LYS A 463 10.55 -1.91 58.95
C LYS A 463 10.41 -0.38 59.00
N MET A 464 9.39 0.19 58.33
CA MET A 464 9.12 1.63 58.30
C MET A 464 8.95 2.26 59.69
N LYS A 465 8.33 1.55 60.65
CA LYS A 465 8.19 2.02 62.05
C LYS A 465 9.53 2.26 62.73
N LYS A 466 10.64 1.68 62.25
CA LYS A 466 11.99 1.83 62.84
C LYS A 466 12.83 2.86 62.08
N MET A 467 12.35 3.36 60.93
CA MET A 467 13.04 4.33 60.08
C MET A 467 12.67 5.76 60.44
N SER A 468 13.56 6.70 60.15
CA SER A 468 13.24 8.11 60.24
C SER A 468 12.35 8.50 59.07
N LYS A 469 11.24 9.20 59.32
CA LYS A 469 10.34 9.70 58.27
C LYS A 469 11.00 10.64 57.23
N SER A 470 12.17 11.18 57.60
CA SER A 470 12.95 12.05 56.69
C SER A 470 14.11 11.33 56.05
N SER A 471 14.22 10.02 56.16
CA SER A 471 15.26 9.23 55.48
C SER A 471 14.83 8.77 54.12
N LEU A 472 15.80 8.58 53.21
CA LEU A 472 15.59 8.01 51.89
C LEU A 472 14.94 6.62 51.99
N GLU A 473 15.42 5.78 52.92
CA GLU A 473 14.89 4.43 53.13
C GLU A 473 13.40 4.43 53.48
N TYR A 474 12.91 5.44 54.25
CA TYR A 474 11.48 5.56 54.52
C TYR A 474 10.68 5.94 53.30
N ALA A 475 11.19 6.89 52.49
CA ALA A 475 10.51 7.32 51.23
C ALA A 475 10.42 6.16 50.20
N LEU A 476 11.49 5.40 50.04
CA LEU A 476 11.48 4.23 49.18
C LEU A 476 10.53 3.12 49.64
N ALA A 477 10.52 2.85 50.96
CA ALA A 477 9.60 1.87 51.55
C ALA A 477 8.12 2.31 51.44
N GLU A 478 7.84 3.60 51.46
CA GLU A 478 6.49 4.12 51.23
C GLU A 478 6.01 3.91 49.80
N LEU A 479 6.91 4.04 48.81
CA LEU A 479 6.64 3.72 47.41
C LEU A 479 6.33 2.23 47.24
N ASP A 480 7.18 1.34 47.79
CA ASP A 480 6.97 -0.11 47.73
C ASP A 480 5.61 -0.51 48.34
N ARG A 481 5.24 0.10 49.48
CA ARG A 481 3.93 -0.16 50.12
C ARG A 481 2.75 0.27 49.23
N ASN A 482 2.87 1.41 48.55
CA ASN A 482 1.81 1.90 47.66
C ASN A 482 1.64 1.00 46.43
N ASP A 483 2.75 0.48 45.88
CA ASP A 483 2.75 -0.47 44.81
C ASP A 483 2.04 -1.78 45.19
N PHE A 484 2.37 -2.36 46.33
CA PHE A 484 1.69 -3.56 46.83
C PHE A 484 0.18 -3.36 47.05
N ASN A 485 -0.24 -2.17 47.49
CA ASN A 485 -1.66 -1.87 47.63
C ASN A 485 -2.36 -1.79 46.25
N ALA A 486 -1.71 -1.20 45.25
CA ALA A 486 -2.24 -1.15 43.90
C ALA A 486 -2.39 -2.57 43.28
N GLN A 487 -1.41 -3.44 43.51
CA GLN A 487 -1.49 -4.85 43.10
C GLN A 487 -2.66 -5.59 43.74
N LEU A 488 -2.99 -5.31 45.00
CA LEU A 488 -4.15 -5.89 45.67
C LEU A 488 -5.48 -5.43 45.07
N GLU A 489 -5.59 -4.15 44.70
CA GLU A 489 -6.79 -3.60 44.07
C GLU A 489 -7.02 -4.20 42.69
N GLU A 490 -5.97 -4.33 41.89
CA GLU A 490 -6.03 -4.93 40.54
C GLU A 490 -6.41 -6.42 40.62
N LEU A 491 -5.76 -7.17 41.50
CA LEU A 491 -6.08 -8.60 41.72
C LEU A 491 -7.54 -8.79 42.17
N ALA A 492 -8.08 -7.88 42.99
CA ALA A 492 -9.47 -7.95 43.44
C ALA A 492 -10.46 -7.70 42.29
N LYS A 493 -10.16 -6.76 41.41
CA LYS A 493 -11.00 -6.46 40.25
C LYS A 493 -11.06 -7.64 39.28
N GLN A 494 -9.91 -8.22 38.92
CA GLN A 494 -9.83 -9.40 38.06
C GLN A 494 -10.58 -10.60 38.66
N ALA A 495 -10.41 -10.83 39.98
CA ALA A 495 -11.08 -11.92 40.67
C ALA A 495 -12.61 -11.76 40.70
N GLU A 496 -13.14 -10.54 40.77
CA GLU A 496 -14.58 -10.30 40.73
C GLU A 496 -15.19 -10.77 39.37
N GLU A 497 -14.50 -10.48 38.23
CA GLU A 497 -14.92 -10.87 36.88
C GLU A 497 -14.85 -12.40 36.71
N ASP A 498 -13.73 -13.02 37.04
CA ASP A 498 -13.51 -14.47 36.86
C ASP A 498 -14.42 -15.32 37.77
N ILE A 499 -14.63 -14.89 39.03
CA ILE A 499 -15.55 -15.57 39.96
C ILE A 499 -17.00 -15.49 39.43
N ALA A 500 -17.42 -14.32 38.91
CA ALA A 500 -18.76 -14.16 38.37
C ALA A 500 -19.01 -15.08 37.16
N GLU A 501 -17.99 -15.28 36.31
CA GLU A 501 -18.07 -16.20 35.18
C GLU A 501 -18.20 -17.67 35.65
N LEU A 502 -17.37 -18.09 36.61
CA LEU A 502 -17.41 -19.43 37.18
C LEU A 502 -18.74 -19.74 37.91
N GLU A 503 -19.27 -18.75 38.67
CA GLU A 503 -20.58 -18.89 39.32
C GLU A 503 -21.72 -19.03 38.30
N LYS A 504 -21.71 -18.22 37.23
CA LYS A 504 -22.67 -18.31 36.13
C LYS A 504 -22.60 -19.67 35.43
N ARG A 505 -21.43 -20.25 35.24
CA ARG A 505 -21.25 -21.60 34.70
C ARG A 505 -21.93 -22.65 35.60
N ILE A 506 -21.77 -22.55 36.91
CA ILE A 506 -22.40 -23.48 37.87
C ILE A 506 -23.94 -23.34 37.82
N GLU A 507 -24.46 -22.11 37.82
CA GLU A 507 -25.89 -21.83 37.74
C GLU A 507 -26.50 -22.41 36.44
N ASN A 508 -25.82 -22.20 35.32
CA ASN A 508 -26.20 -22.75 34.04
C ASN A 508 -26.26 -24.30 34.05
N PHE A 509 -25.26 -24.96 34.65
CA PHE A 509 -25.24 -26.43 34.74
C PHE A 509 -26.33 -26.95 35.64
N GLU A 510 -26.71 -26.28 36.71
CA GLU A 510 -27.84 -26.62 37.55
C GLU A 510 -29.20 -26.44 36.85
N ALA A 511 -29.34 -25.36 36.06
CA ALA A 511 -30.55 -25.07 35.31
C ALA A 511 -30.76 -26.00 34.12
N TRP A 512 -29.70 -26.42 33.45
CA TRP A 512 -29.78 -27.24 32.22
C TRP A 512 -29.73 -28.75 32.44
N ASN A 513 -29.53 -29.20 33.68
CA ASN A 513 -29.41 -30.64 33.96
C ASN A 513 -30.64 -31.41 33.52
N GLU A 514 -30.43 -32.43 32.65
CA GLU A 514 -31.48 -33.28 32.08
C GLU A 514 -32.57 -32.53 31.30
N GLN A 515 -32.29 -31.31 30.85
CA GLN A 515 -33.22 -30.49 30.08
C GLN A 515 -32.81 -30.37 28.61
N THR A 516 -33.74 -29.92 27.80
CA THR A 516 -33.51 -29.61 26.40
C THR A 516 -33.15 -28.15 26.32
N VAL A 517 -31.94 -27.82 25.88
CA VAL A 517 -31.40 -26.46 25.72
C VAL A 517 -31.35 -26.13 24.25
N VAL A 518 -31.86 -24.94 23.88
CA VAL A 518 -31.79 -24.44 22.52
C VAL A 518 -30.61 -23.43 22.44
N LEU A 519 -29.71 -23.68 21.52
CA LEU A 519 -28.61 -22.78 21.20
C LEU A 519 -29.10 -21.80 20.14
N TYR A 520 -28.98 -20.51 20.42
CA TYR A 520 -29.42 -19.42 19.57
C TYR A 520 -28.24 -18.67 18.98
N ALA A 521 -28.45 -18.05 17.81
CA ALA A 521 -27.52 -17.06 17.28
C ALA A 521 -27.51 -15.84 18.22
N ASP A 522 -26.32 -15.39 18.59
CA ASP A 522 -26.13 -14.23 19.46
C ASP A 522 -26.19 -12.90 18.70
N ARG A 523 -25.98 -12.96 17.39
CA ARG A 523 -26.03 -11.82 16.44
C ARG A 523 -26.51 -12.26 15.06
N ASP A 524 -26.71 -11.31 14.18
CA ASP A 524 -26.93 -11.55 12.75
C ASP A 524 -25.60 -11.98 12.12
N CYS A 525 -25.52 -13.22 11.58
CA CYS A 525 -24.29 -13.77 11.06
C CYS A 525 -24.52 -14.88 10.02
N VAL A 526 -23.43 -15.34 9.45
CA VAL A 526 -23.40 -16.55 8.59
C VAL A 526 -22.63 -17.65 9.30
N ILE A 527 -23.23 -18.82 9.38
CA ILE A 527 -22.58 -20.04 9.89
C ILE A 527 -21.81 -20.72 8.77
N SER A 528 -20.51 -20.96 8.97
CA SER A 528 -19.60 -21.52 7.95
C SER A 528 -20.05 -22.90 7.48
N SER A 529 -20.16 -23.86 8.39
CA SER A 529 -20.63 -25.21 8.09
C SER A 529 -21.00 -26.00 9.35
N ILE A 530 -22.12 -26.70 9.26
CA ILE A 530 -22.56 -27.65 10.27
C ILE A 530 -22.48 -29.10 9.77
N SER A 531 -21.85 -29.37 8.63
CA SER A 531 -21.78 -30.69 7.96
C SER A 531 -21.23 -31.80 8.84
N LYS A 532 -20.45 -31.45 9.86
CA LYS A 532 -19.87 -32.39 10.85
C LYS A 532 -20.91 -33.00 11.78
N TYR A 533 -22.06 -32.30 11.99
CA TYR A 533 -23.04 -32.65 12.99
C TYR A 533 -24.32 -33.25 12.39
N LYS A 534 -24.90 -34.20 13.12
CA LYS A 534 -26.20 -34.87 12.82
C LYS A 534 -26.99 -34.99 14.10
N VAL A 535 -28.30 -35.16 13.98
CA VAL A 535 -29.15 -35.55 15.11
C VAL A 535 -28.57 -36.79 15.78
N GLY A 536 -28.34 -36.74 17.09
CA GLY A 536 -27.66 -37.74 17.87
C GLY A 536 -26.16 -37.61 18.03
N SER A 537 -25.52 -36.60 17.38
CA SER A 537 -24.10 -36.28 17.61
C SER A 537 -23.88 -35.86 19.05
N GLN A 538 -22.83 -36.40 19.68
CA GLN A 538 -22.37 -36.01 21.00
C GLN A 538 -21.49 -34.77 20.85
N ILE A 539 -21.72 -33.78 21.69
CA ILE A 539 -20.94 -32.51 21.74
C ILE A 539 -20.45 -32.25 23.16
N ALA A 540 -19.23 -31.79 23.28
CA ALA A 540 -18.60 -31.45 24.55
C ALA A 540 -18.74 -29.93 24.85
N GLU A 541 -18.66 -29.57 26.14
CA GLU A 541 -18.51 -28.18 26.54
C GLU A 541 -17.19 -27.58 26.00
N GLY A 542 -17.19 -26.35 25.52
CA GLY A 542 -16.05 -25.71 24.91
C GLY A 542 -15.67 -26.17 23.51
N GLU A 543 -16.38 -27.19 22.96
CA GLU A 543 -16.17 -27.64 21.59
C GLU A 543 -16.64 -26.60 20.61
N VAL A 544 -15.80 -26.24 19.62
CA VAL A 544 -16.17 -25.35 18.52
C VAL A 544 -17.12 -26.11 17.60
N LEU A 545 -18.38 -25.67 17.57
CA LEU A 545 -19.42 -26.31 16.76
C LEU A 545 -19.35 -25.84 15.29
N PHE A 546 -19.11 -24.58 15.06
CA PHE A 546 -18.97 -23.96 13.75
C PHE A 546 -18.26 -22.62 13.93
N GLU A 547 -17.86 -22.05 12.82
CA GLU A 547 -17.36 -20.69 12.74
C GLU A 547 -18.48 -19.79 12.26
N MET A 548 -18.53 -18.57 12.81
CA MET A 548 -19.46 -17.50 12.44
C MET A 548 -18.69 -16.33 11.84
N TYR A 549 -19.31 -15.66 10.91
CA TYR A 549 -18.80 -14.42 10.32
C TYR A 549 -19.95 -13.50 9.97
N ASP A 550 -19.71 -12.21 10.01
CA ASP A 550 -20.69 -11.20 9.65
C ASP A 550 -20.81 -11.10 8.12
N LEU A 551 -22.01 -10.83 7.60
CA LEU A 551 -22.24 -10.78 6.15
C LEU A 551 -21.41 -9.69 5.46
N ASP A 552 -21.20 -8.58 6.13
CA ASP A 552 -20.43 -7.43 5.67
C ASP A 552 -18.90 -7.61 5.79
N SER A 553 -18.45 -8.57 6.60
CA SER A 553 -17.02 -8.94 6.69
C SER A 553 -16.51 -9.76 5.51
N PHE A 554 -17.39 -10.16 4.59
CA PHE A 554 -16.96 -10.90 3.41
C PHE A 554 -16.32 -10.05 2.35
N CYS A 555 -15.22 -10.54 1.80
CA CYS A 555 -14.63 -10.00 0.59
C CYS A 555 -14.14 -11.09 -0.36
N ILE A 556 -13.82 -10.66 -1.57
CA ILE A 556 -13.24 -11.50 -2.61
C ILE A 556 -11.80 -11.04 -2.82
N SER A 557 -10.83 -11.90 -2.56
CA SER A 557 -9.43 -11.63 -2.90
C SER A 557 -9.12 -12.12 -4.30
N ILE A 558 -8.49 -11.28 -5.11
CA ILE A 558 -8.13 -11.60 -6.49
C ILE A 558 -6.67 -11.27 -6.71
N ASP A 559 -5.88 -12.26 -7.11
CA ASP A 559 -4.51 -12.06 -7.55
C ASP A 559 -4.54 -11.40 -8.94
N ARG A 560 -3.93 -10.22 -9.07
CA ARG A 560 -3.78 -9.55 -10.35
C ARG A 560 -2.36 -9.73 -10.90
N PRO A 561 -2.14 -9.61 -12.22
CA PRO A 561 -0.79 -9.49 -12.78
C PRO A 561 -0.04 -8.31 -12.13
N SER A 562 1.25 -8.49 -11.85
CA SER A 562 2.07 -7.51 -11.12
C SER A 562 2.21 -6.16 -11.82
N ASP A 563 2.08 -6.15 -13.13
CA ASP A 563 2.19 -5.00 -14.02
C ASP A 563 0.84 -4.36 -14.37
N ASP A 564 -0.29 -4.98 -13.99
CA ASP A 564 -1.62 -4.41 -14.24
C ASP A 564 -1.99 -3.43 -13.13
N ASN A 565 -1.88 -2.14 -13.40
CA ASN A 565 -2.21 -1.07 -12.48
C ASN A 565 -3.58 -0.41 -12.72
N ARG A 566 -4.44 -0.98 -13.58
CA ARG A 566 -5.73 -0.41 -13.97
C ARG A 566 -6.83 -0.58 -12.92
N LEU A 567 -6.68 -1.60 -12.05
CA LEU A 567 -7.63 -1.90 -10.97
C LEU A 567 -7.19 -1.18 -9.70
N ARG A 568 -7.98 -0.21 -9.26
CA ARG A 568 -7.64 0.72 -8.18
C ARG A 568 -8.72 0.77 -7.10
N TYR A 569 -8.32 1.13 -5.90
CA TYR A 569 -9.23 1.38 -4.78
C TYR A 569 -10.34 2.35 -5.16
N GLY A 570 -11.56 2.06 -4.73
CA GLY A 570 -12.73 2.89 -4.92
C GLY A 570 -13.50 2.67 -6.21
N GLN A 571 -12.95 1.93 -7.19
CA GLN A 571 -13.64 1.64 -8.45
C GLN A 571 -14.85 0.73 -8.23
N SER A 572 -15.97 1.08 -8.88
CA SER A 572 -17.12 0.19 -9.03
C SER A 572 -16.84 -0.82 -10.13
N VAL A 573 -17.12 -2.07 -9.88
CA VAL A 573 -16.78 -3.19 -10.73
C VAL A 573 -17.92 -4.21 -10.77
N MET A 574 -17.87 -5.15 -11.72
CA MET A 574 -18.83 -6.25 -11.79
C MET A 574 -18.11 -7.56 -11.49
N LEU A 575 -18.60 -8.30 -10.52
CA LEU A 575 -18.12 -9.63 -10.18
C LEU A 575 -18.94 -10.69 -10.91
N ASN A 576 -18.29 -11.47 -11.77
CA ASN A 576 -18.92 -12.65 -12.38
C ASN A 576 -18.71 -13.85 -11.47
N SER A 577 -19.77 -14.44 -11.01
CA SER A 577 -19.75 -15.63 -10.14
C SER A 577 -20.67 -16.72 -10.68
N ALA A 578 -20.21 -17.97 -10.63
CA ALA A 578 -21.03 -19.12 -10.99
C ALA A 578 -21.93 -19.50 -9.81
N VAL A 579 -23.23 -19.31 -9.96
CA VAL A 579 -24.26 -19.67 -9.00
C VAL A 579 -25.14 -20.75 -9.56
N GLY A 580 -25.13 -21.95 -8.96
CA GLY A 580 -25.94 -23.07 -9.42
C GLY A 580 -25.66 -23.52 -10.87
N GLY A 581 -24.51 -23.12 -11.44
CA GLY A 581 -24.10 -23.43 -12.82
C GLY A 581 -24.46 -22.36 -13.85
N GLU A 582 -25.02 -21.23 -13.42
CA GLU A 582 -25.28 -20.04 -14.23
C GLU A 582 -24.32 -18.91 -13.82
N ASP A 583 -23.81 -18.18 -14.80
CA ASP A 583 -22.99 -16.98 -14.58
C ASP A 583 -23.88 -15.82 -14.16
N VAL A 584 -23.62 -15.26 -13.00
CA VAL A 584 -24.32 -14.10 -12.45
C VAL A 584 -23.34 -12.93 -12.27
N MET A 585 -23.72 -11.78 -12.80
CA MET A 585 -22.95 -10.52 -12.63
C MET A 585 -23.46 -9.77 -11.41
N LEU A 586 -22.60 -9.55 -10.44
CA LEU A 586 -22.93 -8.89 -9.18
C LEU A 586 -22.17 -7.55 -9.08
N PRO A 587 -22.85 -6.46 -8.72
CA PRO A 587 -22.18 -5.18 -8.52
C PRO A 587 -21.30 -5.24 -7.27
N ALA A 588 -20.09 -4.71 -7.40
CA ALA A 588 -19.07 -4.77 -6.38
C ALA A 588 -18.17 -3.53 -6.42
N ARG A 589 -17.36 -3.35 -5.38
CA ARG A 589 -16.41 -2.25 -5.27
C ARG A 589 -15.07 -2.74 -4.79
N ILE A 590 -14.00 -2.15 -5.30
CA ILE A 590 -12.63 -2.43 -4.83
C ILE A 590 -12.41 -1.68 -3.51
N ILE A 591 -12.30 -2.42 -2.41
CA ILE A 591 -12.11 -1.90 -1.04
C ILE A 591 -10.65 -1.82 -0.62
N SER A 592 -9.74 -2.51 -1.32
CA SER A 592 -8.30 -2.38 -1.14
C SER A 592 -7.56 -2.81 -2.41
N ALA A 593 -6.54 -2.05 -2.76
CA ALA A 593 -5.68 -2.31 -3.91
C ALA A 593 -4.27 -1.77 -3.64
N PRO A 594 -3.25 -2.20 -4.37
CA PRO A 594 -1.86 -1.79 -4.14
C PRO A 594 -1.61 -0.27 -4.12
N ASN A 595 -2.43 0.52 -4.80
CA ASN A 595 -2.28 1.99 -4.85
C ASN A 595 -2.61 2.73 -3.54
N VAL A 596 -3.27 2.08 -2.60
CA VAL A 596 -3.61 2.65 -1.27
C VAL A 596 -2.93 1.89 -0.13
N ARG A 597 -2.09 0.90 -0.44
CA ARG A 597 -1.38 0.12 0.55
C ARG A 597 0.01 0.66 0.80
N PRO A 598 0.55 0.44 2.00
CA PRO A 598 1.91 0.83 2.32
C PRO A 598 2.92 0.03 1.47
N ASN A 599 4.08 0.63 1.25
CA ASN A 599 5.15 0.00 0.46
C ASN A 599 5.70 -1.31 1.06
N ASP A 600 5.49 -1.52 2.35
CA ASP A 600 5.91 -2.73 3.07
C ASP A 600 4.81 -3.79 3.21
N ALA A 601 3.65 -3.61 2.55
CA ALA A 601 2.58 -4.59 2.52
C ALA A 601 3.05 -5.94 1.98
N THR A 602 2.55 -7.03 2.55
CA THR A 602 2.93 -8.41 2.19
C THR A 602 2.19 -8.93 0.95
N ASP A 603 0.98 -8.42 0.70
CA ASP A 603 0.06 -8.85 -0.36
C ASP A 603 0.02 -7.88 -1.55
N LYS A 604 1.19 -7.55 -2.10
CA LYS A 604 1.39 -6.47 -3.08
C LYS A 604 0.53 -6.55 -4.35
N ASN A 605 0.12 -7.75 -4.76
CA ASN A 605 -0.61 -7.95 -6.01
C ASN A 605 -2.07 -8.36 -5.84
N VAL A 606 -2.55 -8.43 -4.61
CA VAL A 606 -3.93 -8.83 -4.32
C VAL A 606 -4.82 -7.59 -4.31
N ILE A 607 -5.98 -7.66 -4.94
CA ILE A 607 -7.07 -6.72 -4.75
C ILE A 607 -8.18 -7.36 -3.93
N TYR A 608 -8.83 -6.57 -3.10
CA TYR A 608 -9.97 -7.00 -2.30
C TYR A 608 -11.22 -6.27 -2.79
N VAL A 609 -12.24 -7.07 -3.07
CA VAL A 609 -13.48 -6.60 -3.68
C VAL A 609 -14.64 -6.97 -2.76
N ALA A 610 -15.42 -5.98 -2.34
CA ALA A 610 -16.65 -6.17 -1.59
C ALA A 610 -17.87 -6.06 -2.49
N LEU A 611 -18.86 -6.92 -2.30
CA LEU A 611 -20.15 -6.83 -2.99
C LEU A 611 -20.92 -5.63 -2.44
N GLU A 612 -21.66 -4.92 -3.31
CA GLU A 612 -22.54 -3.83 -2.87
C GLU A 612 -23.70 -4.33 -2.01
N ASN A 613 -24.14 -5.57 -2.26
CA ASN A 613 -25.14 -6.23 -1.43
C ASN A 613 -24.51 -7.45 -0.74
N PRO A 614 -24.23 -7.38 0.58
CA PRO A 614 -23.62 -8.47 1.32
C PRO A 614 -24.38 -9.78 1.24
N GLU A 615 -25.71 -9.78 1.14
CA GLU A 615 -26.51 -11.01 1.04
C GLU A 615 -26.19 -11.85 -0.23
N ASP A 616 -25.60 -11.24 -1.25
CA ASP A 616 -25.22 -11.96 -2.45
C ASP A 616 -24.00 -12.86 -2.27
N TYR A 617 -23.20 -12.67 -1.23
CA TYR A 617 -22.09 -13.57 -0.90
C TYR A 617 -22.52 -15.01 -0.67
N VAL A 618 -23.66 -15.21 -0.06
CA VAL A 618 -24.21 -16.54 0.22
C VAL A 618 -24.52 -17.30 -1.07
N LYS A 619 -24.78 -16.57 -2.15
CA LYS A 619 -25.05 -17.11 -3.48
C LYS A 619 -23.78 -17.43 -4.26
N THR A 620 -22.65 -16.82 -3.92
CA THR A 620 -21.39 -17.00 -4.64
C THR A 620 -20.71 -18.31 -4.25
N GLY A 621 -20.15 -19.02 -5.25
CA GLY A 621 -19.34 -20.21 -4.98
C GLY A 621 -17.98 -19.83 -4.37
N PRO A 622 -17.32 -20.79 -3.67
CA PRO A 622 -16.05 -20.53 -2.99
C PRO A 622 -14.86 -20.34 -3.94
N THR A 623 -15.02 -20.70 -5.22
CA THR A 623 -13.94 -20.67 -6.22
C THR A 623 -14.50 -20.34 -7.60
N GLY A 624 -13.64 -19.87 -8.50
CA GLY A 624 -13.98 -19.61 -9.90
C GLY A 624 -14.64 -18.27 -10.13
N VAL A 625 -14.45 -17.33 -9.22
CA VAL A 625 -14.95 -15.95 -9.38
C VAL A 625 -14.12 -15.23 -10.43
N VAL A 626 -14.78 -14.66 -11.41
CA VAL A 626 -14.17 -13.83 -12.45
C VAL A 626 -14.53 -12.39 -12.16
N TYR A 627 -13.52 -11.56 -11.98
CA TYR A 627 -13.69 -10.13 -11.89
C TYR A 627 -13.59 -9.51 -13.27
N TYR A 628 -14.47 -8.57 -13.61
CA TYR A 628 -14.37 -7.83 -14.85
C TYR A 628 -15.04 -6.45 -14.74
N ASP A 629 -14.49 -5.49 -15.46
CA ASP A 629 -14.99 -4.12 -15.52
C ASP A 629 -14.97 -3.62 -16.98
N GLU A 630 -15.82 -2.67 -17.29
CA GLU A 630 -15.76 -1.93 -18.53
C GLU A 630 -15.24 -0.51 -18.27
N PHE A 631 -13.93 -0.34 -18.47
CA PHE A 631 -13.28 0.94 -18.32
C PHE A 631 -13.59 1.83 -19.52
N GLY A 632 -14.18 3.02 -19.29
CA GLY A 632 -14.52 3.99 -20.31
C GLY A 632 -14.00 5.39 -19.99
N VAL A 633 -13.29 6.02 -20.91
CA VAL A 633 -12.84 7.41 -20.83
C VAL A 633 -13.42 8.20 -21.99
N SER A 634 -14.17 9.26 -21.69
CA SER A 634 -14.75 10.16 -22.68
C SER A 634 -13.74 11.16 -23.22
N ASP A 635 -14.09 11.77 -24.36
CA ASP A 635 -13.32 12.84 -25.00
C ASP A 635 -11.87 12.45 -25.33
N CYS A 636 -11.68 11.21 -25.81
CA CYS A 636 -10.43 10.69 -26.31
C CYS A 636 -10.34 10.83 -27.83
N LEU A 637 -9.19 11.24 -28.37
CA LEU A 637 -8.96 11.18 -29.81
C LEU A 637 -8.72 9.73 -30.22
N ILE A 638 -9.65 9.18 -31.00
CA ILE A 638 -9.68 7.75 -31.32
C ILE A 638 -9.46 7.54 -32.81
N VAL A 639 -8.61 6.57 -33.13
CA VAL A 639 -8.41 6.05 -34.49
C VAL A 639 -8.57 4.54 -34.52
N ASP A 640 -8.87 3.97 -35.67
CA ASP A 640 -8.91 2.52 -35.84
C ASP A 640 -7.49 1.94 -35.71
N GLU A 641 -7.32 0.84 -34.99
CA GLU A 641 -6.03 0.18 -34.84
C GLU A 641 -5.39 -0.19 -36.17
N SER A 642 -6.21 -0.57 -37.16
CA SER A 642 -5.76 -0.87 -38.55
C SER A 642 -5.13 0.32 -39.26
N ALA A 643 -5.37 1.55 -38.83
CA ALA A 643 -4.78 2.76 -39.41
C ALA A 643 -3.44 3.15 -38.73
N VAL A 644 -3.07 2.50 -37.65
CA VAL A 644 -1.84 2.77 -36.88
C VAL A 644 -0.77 1.74 -37.25
N TYR A 645 0.33 2.22 -37.77
CA TYR A 645 1.49 1.42 -38.16
C TYR A 645 2.61 1.61 -37.14
N HIS A 646 3.54 0.65 -37.09
CA HIS A 646 4.71 0.74 -36.24
C HIS A 646 5.99 0.59 -37.06
N ASP A 647 6.99 1.40 -36.76
CA ASP A 647 8.32 1.22 -37.35
C ASP A 647 8.94 -0.09 -36.81
N PRO A 648 9.67 -0.82 -37.67
CA PRO A 648 10.38 -2.01 -37.22
C PRO A 648 11.38 -1.63 -36.13
N LYS A 649 11.40 -2.40 -35.04
CA LYS A 649 12.38 -2.23 -33.96
C LYS A 649 13.78 -2.23 -34.54
N GLN A 650 14.53 -1.17 -34.31
CA GLN A 650 15.98 -1.19 -34.56
C GLN A 650 16.58 -2.17 -33.57
N THR A 651 16.91 -3.38 -34.03
CA THR A 651 17.74 -4.32 -33.30
C THR A 651 19.09 -3.66 -33.11
N THR A 652 19.32 -3.05 -31.95
CA THR A 652 20.67 -2.74 -31.48
C THR A 652 21.41 -4.07 -31.49
N GLN A 653 22.38 -4.22 -32.41
CA GLN A 653 23.27 -5.37 -32.41
C GLN A 653 24.06 -5.31 -31.11
N THR A 654 23.58 -6.04 -30.11
CA THR A 654 24.38 -6.40 -28.95
C THR A 654 25.64 -7.07 -29.47
N LYS A 655 26.80 -6.48 -29.21
CA LYS A 655 28.10 -7.12 -29.46
C LYS A 655 28.03 -8.54 -28.93
N PRO A 656 28.48 -9.56 -29.71
CA PRO A 656 28.49 -10.93 -29.21
C PRO A 656 29.34 -10.99 -27.95
N GLN A 657 28.73 -11.35 -26.83
CA GLN A 657 29.47 -11.76 -25.65
C GLN A 657 30.28 -12.99 -26.03
N THR A 658 31.59 -12.83 -26.08
CA THR A 658 32.52 -13.92 -26.17
C THR A 658 32.38 -14.78 -24.92
N GLN A 659 31.73 -15.93 -25.06
CA GLN A 659 31.74 -16.98 -24.04
C GLN A 659 33.20 -17.42 -23.83
N ASN A 660 33.83 -16.92 -22.78
CA ASN A 660 35.05 -17.55 -22.24
C ASN A 660 34.61 -18.65 -21.27
N GLN A 661 34.53 -19.87 -21.82
CA GLN A 661 34.70 -21.07 -21.03
C GLN A 661 36.13 -21.12 -20.54
N ASN A 662 36.36 -20.92 -19.25
CA ASN A 662 37.54 -21.47 -18.59
C ASN A 662 37.16 -21.95 -17.19
N GLN A 663 37.10 -23.27 -17.06
CA GLN A 663 37.19 -23.98 -15.80
C GLN A 663 38.62 -23.77 -15.26
N GLY A 664 38.74 -23.41 -13.98
CA GLY A 664 40.03 -23.32 -13.31
C GLY A 664 39.89 -23.05 -11.82
N PHE A 665 40.27 -24.03 -11.08
CA PHE A 665 40.36 -24.11 -9.62
C PHE A 665 41.16 -22.96 -8.95
N GLY A 666 40.68 -22.50 -7.82
CA GLY A 666 41.43 -22.27 -6.57
C GLY A 666 42.29 -21.02 -6.50
N GLY A 667 42.05 -20.16 -5.55
CA GLY A 667 43.01 -19.19 -5.08
C GLY A 667 42.41 -18.04 -4.26
N TRP A 668 42.71 -18.01 -3.01
CA TRP A 668 42.49 -16.89 -2.10
C TRP A 668 43.29 -15.67 -2.56
N GLY A 669 42.64 -14.51 -2.72
CA GLY A 669 43.37 -13.29 -3.06
C GLY A 669 42.54 -12.05 -3.11
N GLN A 670 42.67 -11.22 -2.08
CA GLN A 670 42.46 -9.75 -2.01
C GLN A 670 41.14 -9.18 -2.60
N MET A 671 40.30 -8.72 -1.68
CA MET A 671 39.24 -7.76 -1.96
C MET A 671 39.89 -6.45 -2.49
N ASN A 672 39.67 -6.18 -3.77
CA ASN A 672 39.68 -4.82 -4.28
C ASN A 672 38.31 -4.21 -4.01
N PRO A 673 38.20 -2.98 -3.57
CA PRO A 673 36.92 -2.28 -3.58
C PRO A 673 36.54 -2.05 -5.04
N GLN A 674 35.57 -2.83 -5.55
CA GLN A 674 34.88 -2.49 -6.78
C GLN A 674 34.13 -1.21 -6.48
N GLU A 675 34.39 -0.16 -7.24
CA GLU A 675 33.47 0.90 -7.47
C GLU A 675 32.17 0.23 -7.93
N GLU A 676 31.16 0.22 -7.07
CA GLU A 676 29.79 -0.07 -7.46
C GLU A 676 29.43 1.05 -8.45
N GLU A 677 29.43 0.72 -9.76
CA GLU A 677 28.65 1.48 -10.71
C GLU A 677 27.21 1.44 -10.17
N TYR A 678 26.77 2.55 -9.61
CA TYR A 678 25.37 2.78 -9.34
C TYR A 678 24.67 2.66 -10.69
N GLU A 679 23.86 1.62 -10.90
CA GLU A 679 22.88 1.60 -11.95
C GLU A 679 22.06 2.88 -11.77
N GLU A 680 22.11 3.79 -12.75
CA GLU A 680 21.26 4.95 -12.78
C GLU A 680 19.81 4.44 -12.59
N ALA A 681 19.11 4.95 -11.58
CA ALA A 681 17.73 4.63 -11.32
C ALA A 681 16.96 4.67 -12.64
N GLU A 682 16.15 3.64 -12.90
CA GLU A 682 15.36 3.53 -14.13
C GLU A 682 14.65 4.86 -14.37
N SER A 683 14.99 5.53 -15.47
CA SER A 683 14.41 6.81 -15.83
C SER A 683 12.89 6.66 -15.95
N PHE A 684 12.17 7.63 -15.38
CA PHE A 684 10.72 7.73 -15.53
C PHE A 684 10.31 7.56 -17.00
N THR A 685 9.38 6.64 -17.27
CA THR A 685 8.79 6.44 -18.61
C THR A 685 7.29 6.70 -18.56
N PHE A 686 6.78 7.43 -19.56
CA PHE A 686 5.34 7.61 -19.73
C PHE A 686 4.69 6.36 -20.33
N ASP A 687 3.42 6.09 -20.03
CA ASP A 687 2.67 4.95 -20.59
C ASP A 687 2.76 4.88 -22.14
N SER A 688 2.73 6.05 -22.81
CA SER A 688 2.90 6.12 -24.25
C SER A 688 4.29 5.73 -24.74
N GLU A 689 5.34 5.97 -23.93
CA GLU A 689 6.71 5.55 -24.25
C GLU A 689 6.89 4.05 -24.02
N GLU A 690 6.29 3.48 -22.99
CA GLU A 690 6.26 2.02 -22.79
C GLU A 690 5.61 1.30 -23.96
N HIS A 691 4.53 1.85 -24.52
CA HIS A 691 3.90 1.31 -25.71
C HIS A 691 4.85 1.35 -26.93
N GLU A 692 5.57 2.46 -27.12
CA GLU A 692 6.57 2.59 -28.20
C GLU A 692 7.75 1.62 -28.01
N LEU A 693 8.24 1.44 -26.78
CA LEU A 693 9.30 0.48 -26.45
C LEU A 693 8.87 -0.96 -26.75
N SER A 694 7.60 -1.30 -26.56
CA SER A 694 7.08 -2.65 -26.79
C SER A 694 6.87 -2.96 -28.28
N LYS A 695 6.29 -2.04 -29.05
CA LYS A 695 5.90 -2.25 -30.46
C LYS A 695 6.74 -1.50 -31.49
N GLY A 696 7.48 -0.46 -31.08
CA GLY A 696 8.18 0.48 -31.97
C GLY A 696 7.36 1.76 -32.15
N LYS A 697 7.99 2.82 -32.74
CA LYS A 697 7.31 4.11 -32.91
C LYS A 697 6.07 3.97 -33.78
N ALA A 698 4.92 4.37 -33.23
CA ALA A 698 3.65 4.36 -33.93
C ALA A 698 3.53 5.54 -34.87
N PHE A 699 2.94 5.33 -36.06
CA PHE A 699 2.67 6.38 -36.99
C PHE A 699 1.37 6.12 -37.78
N VAL A 700 0.83 7.18 -38.34
CA VAL A 700 -0.32 7.15 -39.26
C VAL A 700 0.05 7.86 -40.58
N TRP A 701 -0.67 7.53 -41.62
CA TRP A 701 -0.58 8.29 -42.87
C TRP A 701 -1.66 9.37 -42.89
N VAL A 702 -1.26 10.63 -42.87
CA VAL A 702 -2.17 11.79 -42.89
C VAL A 702 -2.18 12.41 -44.29
N TYR A 703 -3.37 12.71 -44.81
CA TYR A 703 -3.54 13.44 -46.03
C TYR A 703 -3.28 14.93 -45.80
N ASP A 704 -2.28 15.50 -46.48
CA ASP A 704 -2.00 16.93 -46.38
C ASP A 704 -2.81 17.76 -47.38
N GLU A 705 -2.74 19.09 -47.26
CA GLU A 705 -3.43 20.05 -48.14
C GLU A 705 -2.94 19.99 -49.60
N GLU A 706 -1.77 19.44 -49.87
CA GLU A 706 -1.14 19.28 -51.16
C GLU A 706 -1.56 17.95 -51.85
N GLY A 707 -2.36 17.12 -51.18
CA GLY A 707 -2.79 15.81 -51.67
C GLY A 707 -1.75 14.72 -51.52
N CYS A 708 -0.77 14.93 -50.62
CA CYS A 708 0.24 13.96 -50.30
C CYS A 708 -0.12 13.20 -49.01
N ALA A 709 0.26 11.94 -48.93
CA ALA A 709 0.21 11.18 -47.69
C ALA A 709 1.53 11.37 -46.94
N VAL A 710 1.46 11.97 -45.77
CA VAL A 710 2.61 12.24 -44.95
C VAL A 710 2.63 11.28 -43.80
N LYS A 711 3.75 10.60 -43.57
CA LYS A 711 3.98 9.80 -42.39
C LYS A 711 4.08 10.74 -41.17
N ARG A 712 3.16 10.56 -40.21
CA ARG A 712 3.14 11.35 -39.00
C ARG A 712 3.18 10.43 -37.81
N TYR A 713 4.20 10.58 -36.97
CA TYR A 713 4.31 9.83 -35.73
C TYR A 713 3.25 10.30 -34.74
N VAL A 714 2.69 9.32 -34.06
CA VAL A 714 1.64 9.53 -33.04
C VAL A 714 2.01 8.82 -31.73
N ARG A 715 1.61 9.39 -30.62
CA ARG A 715 1.72 8.72 -29.32
C ARG A 715 0.41 8.01 -29.03
N VAL A 716 0.49 6.70 -28.88
CA VAL A 716 -0.64 5.83 -28.54
C VAL A 716 -0.57 5.54 -27.06
N LEU A 717 -1.56 6.01 -26.29
CA LEU A 717 -1.63 5.74 -24.86
C LEU A 717 -2.16 4.32 -24.60
N ARG A 718 -3.26 3.95 -25.28
CA ARG A 718 -3.90 2.63 -25.10
C ARG A 718 -4.49 2.09 -26.40
N VAL A 719 -4.60 0.76 -26.47
CA VAL A 719 -5.22 0.04 -27.58
C VAL A 719 -6.21 -0.97 -27.01
N ALA A 720 -7.48 -0.87 -27.40
CA ALA A 720 -8.51 -1.84 -27.04
C ALA A 720 -9.64 -1.88 -28.06
N LYS A 721 -10.28 -3.02 -28.20
CA LYS A 721 -11.45 -3.24 -29.09
C LYS A 721 -11.23 -2.73 -30.53
N GLY A 722 -9.99 -2.87 -31.04
CA GLY A 722 -9.63 -2.41 -32.42
C GLY A 722 -9.55 -0.88 -32.56
N LYS A 723 -9.39 -0.16 -31.44
CA LYS A 723 -9.24 1.30 -31.38
C LYS A 723 -7.94 1.66 -30.66
N CYS A 724 -7.28 2.72 -31.14
CA CYS A 724 -6.15 3.34 -30.52
C CYS A 724 -6.56 4.70 -29.95
N TRP A 725 -6.20 4.97 -28.72
CA TRP A 725 -6.31 6.27 -28.09
C TRP A 725 -5.02 7.05 -28.33
N ILE A 726 -5.13 8.14 -29.09
CA ILE A 726 -3.99 8.98 -29.46
C ILE A 726 -3.95 10.21 -28.55
N VAL A 727 -2.78 10.47 -27.97
CA VAL A 727 -2.57 11.59 -27.03
C VAL A 727 -1.69 12.70 -27.60
N ASP A 728 -0.94 12.41 -28.67
CA ASP A 728 -0.09 13.40 -29.35
C ASP A 728 0.12 13.03 -30.83
N GLY A 729 0.46 14.02 -31.63
CA GLY A 729 0.80 13.87 -33.06
C GLY A 729 -0.38 13.93 -34.03
N LEU A 730 -1.62 14.00 -33.56
CA LEU A 730 -2.82 14.01 -34.40
C LEU A 730 -3.88 14.94 -33.80
N SER A 731 -4.74 15.47 -34.71
CA SER A 731 -5.92 16.28 -34.34
C SER A 731 -7.19 15.75 -35.00
N ASP A 732 -8.35 16.21 -34.54
CA ASP A 732 -9.67 15.91 -35.13
C ASP A 732 -9.88 16.46 -36.56
N ARG A 733 -8.97 17.33 -37.01
CA ARG A 733 -8.98 17.90 -38.37
C ARG A 733 -8.26 17.00 -39.36
N ASP A 734 -7.39 16.13 -38.87
CA ASP A 734 -6.55 15.29 -39.70
C ASP A 734 -7.38 14.18 -40.39
N THR A 735 -7.12 13.97 -41.64
CA THR A 735 -7.69 12.88 -42.46
C THR A 735 -6.64 11.77 -42.55
N ILE A 736 -6.97 10.60 -42.08
CA ILE A 736 -6.08 9.44 -41.99
C ILE A 736 -6.41 8.48 -43.11
N LEU A 737 -5.38 7.93 -43.76
CA LEU A 737 -5.53 6.86 -44.74
C LEU A 737 -5.70 5.53 -44.00
N LEU A 738 -6.72 4.78 -44.43
CA LEU A 738 -6.93 3.41 -43.99
C LEU A 738 -6.15 2.44 -44.88
N HIS A 739 -5.94 1.26 -44.37
CA HIS A 739 -5.24 0.17 -45.10
C HIS A 739 -5.99 -0.29 -46.34
#